data_578d40c62045f0e063ae40aca4ee2cb1
#
_entry.id   578d40c62045f0e063ae40aca4ee2cb1
#
_cell.length_a   1.000
_cell.length_b   1.000
_cell.length_c   1.000
_cell.angle_alpha   90.00
_cell.angle_beta   90.00
_cell.angle_gamma   90.00
#
_symmetry.space_group_name_H-M   'P 1'
#
loop_
_entity.id
_entity.type
_entity.pdbx_description
1 polymer ?
#
loop_
_entity_poly.entity_id
_entity_poly.type
_entity_poly.pdbx_seq_one_letter_code
_entity_poly.pdbx_strand_id
1 'polypeptide(L)'
;MLSVCCLSVALAVSGVRAYAADDTLTVVMNDLQDVQVVAQRVQQTTINHEVISNERLNRENTGQNLPYLLSTVPALQVTSDDGLGVGYTYFRVRGTDHTRINMTVNDVPLNDQESQTVFWVNMTDMAASMSSIDVQRGVGTSTNGSASFGASLNMQTGDNDTVSHYTLSFNGGMYNTFREMASAHVVLPGNWRANARFSKVNSDGFLYRASSDLYSYYGDLGWYGKQTQVIARFFGGKEKTGMGWDGVTKDVAYGLNGADRRYNPAGEYTDANGKTKYYDNQTDNYAQQHAQLSINHRFNTNWSLNTTLHYTHGGGYYEQYKKKKFSYWGLDSYTDVNGEKVKKAYGMYRKLLDNHFFGAIMSAKYVSEPVDAQFGVAANDYMGTHFGTLNYIQDSVYGGRLPVDYEFYRNHANKVDANVYAKANWRVINCAQETLSLYADLQYRYVRYSRDGMNDEDMIDLTFTKNYHFFNPKAGLTYQNHGHLLYGSFAMANREPSRNNYKENVIFDAATGEWKGMPNPERLYDYEMGYTYSHPRFNIGANLYFMDYDNQLVLTGRINDVGAQSTKNVKDSYRIGAEITAGVKILDWFRWDGNFVLSRNKILNYTDVITEYDADFNWVGEKEIELKETTIAFSPMITAMSLFTFDVAGFLATIQTNVTSKQYLDNMQNETAALKAYTTTNVNLQYQLPMNKWCSRTNVPQIRLLCQLNNIFNAKYASNGGSDYSYTTDGTACWPWYYAQAGINVHAGFVINW
;
A
#
# COMPACT_ATOMS: atom_id res chain seq x y z
N MET A 1 35.90 10.53 7.30
CA MET A 1 35.18 11.20 8.43
C MET A 1 34.23 10.22 9.14
N LEU A 2 34.65 8.98 9.37
CA LEU A 2 33.80 7.92 9.98
C LEU A 2 34.34 7.42 11.33
N SER A 3 35.30 8.11 11.96
CA SER A 3 35.96 7.62 13.17
C SER A 3 35.67 8.41 14.45
N VAL A 4 34.69 9.30 14.48
CA VAL A 4 34.46 10.17 15.66
C VAL A 4 33.12 9.88 16.38
N CYS A 5 32.20 9.13 15.81
CA CYS A 5 30.88 8.87 16.45
C CYS A 5 30.79 7.61 17.34
N CYS A 6 31.81 6.80 17.46
CA CYS A 6 31.71 5.52 18.21
C CYS A 6 32.34 5.51 19.61
N LEU A 7 32.85 6.64 20.14
CA LEU A 7 33.65 6.59 21.38
C LEU A 7 33.12 7.43 22.55
N SER A 8 31.84 7.77 22.61
CA SER A 8 31.29 8.57 23.73
C SER A 8 30.14 7.90 24.52
N VAL A 9 29.88 6.60 24.33
CA VAL A 9 28.74 5.91 25.00
C VAL A 9 29.16 5.09 26.24
N ALA A 10 30.39 5.08 26.63
CA ALA A 10 30.91 4.17 27.66
C ALA A 10 31.22 4.81 29.02
N LEU A 11 30.54 5.84 29.50
CA LEU A 11 30.72 6.33 30.90
C LEU A 11 29.53 7.19 31.38
N ALA A 12 28.45 6.56 31.82
CA ALA A 12 27.54 7.09 32.83
C ALA A 12 26.51 6.03 33.27
N VAL A 13 26.97 4.91 33.82
CA VAL A 13 26.10 3.98 34.55
C VAL A 13 26.44 4.12 36.06
N SER A 14 25.85 5.08 36.73
CA SER A 14 25.67 5.03 38.18
C SER A 14 24.56 6.00 38.57
N GLY A 15 23.41 5.43 38.95
CA GLY A 15 22.44 6.03 39.83
C GLY A 15 21.33 6.89 39.20
N VAL A 16 20.42 6.31 38.43
CA VAL A 16 19.11 6.95 38.15
C VAL A 16 17.98 5.95 38.43
N ARG A 17 17.10 6.34 39.34
CA ARG A 17 15.82 5.66 39.57
C ARG A 17 14.96 5.77 38.32
N ALA A 18 14.55 4.63 37.76
CA ALA A 18 13.65 4.56 36.65
C ALA A 18 12.26 5.09 37.00
N TYR A 19 11.76 6.08 36.27
CA TYR A 19 10.32 6.31 36.15
C TYR A 19 9.83 5.45 35.01
N ALA A 20 9.11 4.38 35.35
CA ALA A 20 8.43 3.55 34.40
C ALA A 20 7.26 4.35 33.80
N ALA A 21 7.27 4.57 32.50
CA ALA A 21 6.06 4.86 31.76
C ALA A 21 5.31 3.52 31.58
N ASP A 22 4.08 3.48 32.03
CA ASP A 22 3.20 2.32 31.99
C ASP A 22 2.67 2.15 30.56
N ASP A 23 3.45 1.54 29.67
CA ASP A 23 3.03 1.14 28.34
C ASP A 23 2.58 -0.32 28.37
N THR A 24 1.48 -0.56 29.07
CA THR A 24 0.73 -1.79 28.90
C THR A 24 -0.06 -1.71 27.60
N LEU A 25 0.06 -2.72 26.73
CA LEU A 25 -0.99 -3.10 25.79
C LEU A 25 -2.22 -3.60 26.60
N THR A 26 -2.72 -2.74 27.41
CA THR A 26 -4.08 -2.79 27.88
C THR A 26 -4.92 -2.21 26.76
N VAL A 27 -5.98 -2.88 26.41
CA VAL A 27 -7.20 -2.22 26.00
C VAL A 27 -7.42 -1.18 27.10
N VAL A 28 -6.93 0.04 26.88
CA VAL A 28 -7.19 1.15 27.78
C VAL A 28 -8.65 1.47 27.56
N MET A 29 -9.50 0.92 28.41
CA MET A 29 -10.75 1.58 28.71
C MET A 29 -10.34 2.84 29.47
N ASN A 30 -9.99 3.88 28.73
CA ASN A 30 -9.89 5.21 29.30
C ASN A 30 -11.27 5.54 29.82
N ASP A 31 -11.37 5.78 31.12
CA ASP A 31 -12.47 6.50 31.73
C ASP A 31 -12.65 7.79 30.93
N LEU A 32 -13.71 7.81 30.14
CA LEU A 32 -14.10 8.92 29.29
C LEU A 32 -14.53 10.07 30.18
N GLN A 33 -13.61 10.96 30.51
CA GLN A 33 -14.00 12.33 30.81
C GLN A 33 -14.71 12.91 29.61
N ASP A 34 -15.94 13.31 29.83
CA ASP A 34 -16.89 13.97 28.94
C ASP A 34 -16.40 14.37 27.55
N VAL A 35 -17.08 13.77 26.54
CA VAL A 35 -17.22 14.27 25.18
C VAL A 35 -16.05 13.99 24.21
N GLN A 36 -15.83 12.75 23.90
CA GLN A 36 -15.44 12.43 22.53
C GLN A 36 -16.53 11.54 21.91
N VAL A 37 -17.39 12.10 21.08
CA VAL A 37 -18.12 11.34 20.08
C VAL A 37 -17.12 11.02 18.97
N VAL A 38 -16.10 10.27 19.29
CA VAL A 38 -15.29 9.61 18.30
C VAL A 38 -16.22 8.60 17.66
N ALA A 39 -16.24 8.54 16.34
CA ALA A 39 -16.84 7.44 15.61
C ALA A 39 -16.05 6.16 15.93
N GLN A 40 -16.19 5.66 17.16
CA GLN A 40 -15.60 4.38 17.51
C GLN A 40 -16.30 3.33 16.67
N ARG A 41 -15.57 2.74 15.76
CA ARG A 41 -16.00 1.51 15.10
C ARG A 41 -16.42 0.52 16.18
N VAL A 42 -17.50 -0.22 15.96
CA VAL A 42 -17.82 -1.35 16.83
C VAL A 42 -16.57 -2.22 16.85
N GLN A 43 -15.90 -2.29 18.00
CA GLN A 43 -14.72 -3.14 18.15
C GLN A 43 -15.15 -4.58 17.88
N GLN A 44 -14.71 -5.10 16.75
CA GLN A 44 -14.93 -6.49 16.40
C GLN A 44 -13.79 -7.31 17.02
N THR A 45 -14.12 -7.99 18.09
CA THR A 45 -13.21 -8.96 18.72
C THR A 45 -13.02 -10.24 17.90
N THR A 46 -13.78 -10.39 16.80
CA THR A 46 -13.82 -11.58 15.95
C THR A 46 -12.90 -11.53 14.72
N ILE A 47 -12.14 -10.46 14.53
CA ILE A 47 -11.24 -10.31 13.38
C ILE A 47 -9.83 -10.03 13.89
N ASN A 48 -8.86 -10.67 13.25
CA ASN A 48 -7.44 -10.46 13.53
C ASN A 48 -7.01 -9.05 13.10
N HIS A 49 -6.81 -8.15 14.04
CA HIS A 49 -6.41 -6.77 13.78
C HIS A 49 -5.26 -6.32 14.67
N GLU A 50 -4.54 -5.30 14.22
CA GLU A 50 -3.47 -4.62 14.94
C GLU A 50 -3.66 -3.10 14.81
N VAL A 51 -3.66 -2.39 15.93
CA VAL A 51 -3.74 -0.93 15.94
C VAL A 51 -2.35 -0.35 16.12
N ILE A 52 -1.93 0.49 15.19
CA ILE A 52 -0.67 1.22 15.24
C ILE A 52 -0.98 2.65 15.68
N SER A 53 -0.44 3.04 16.83
CA SER A 53 -0.70 4.36 17.44
C SER A 53 0.08 5.49 16.74
N ASN A 54 -0.43 6.71 16.88
CA ASN A 54 0.27 7.94 16.46
C ASN A 54 1.70 8.03 17.02
N GLU A 55 1.88 7.69 18.30
CA GLU A 55 3.19 7.74 18.94
C GLU A 55 4.20 6.85 18.22
N ARG A 56 3.81 5.60 17.89
CA ARG A 56 4.67 4.69 17.15
C ARG A 56 4.95 5.21 15.73
N LEU A 57 3.92 5.69 15.01
CA LEU A 57 4.08 6.25 13.67
C LEU A 57 5.07 7.42 13.65
N ASN A 58 4.92 8.38 14.56
CA ASN A 58 5.80 9.55 14.67
C ASN A 58 7.22 9.19 15.15
N ARG A 59 7.35 8.10 15.89
CA ARG A 59 8.64 7.60 16.39
C ARG A 59 9.47 6.98 15.27
N GLU A 60 8.85 6.25 14.36
CA GLU A 60 9.52 5.46 13.32
C GLU A 60 9.61 6.20 11.97
N ASN A 61 8.89 7.31 11.80
CA ASN A 61 8.78 8.03 10.54
C ASN A 61 10.03 8.89 10.25
N THR A 62 10.86 8.42 9.32
CA THR A 62 12.06 9.13 8.82
C THR A 62 11.93 9.63 7.38
N GLY A 63 10.74 9.50 6.77
CA GLY A 63 10.45 9.93 5.40
C GLY A 63 10.21 8.80 4.41
N GLN A 64 10.31 7.55 4.83
CA GLN A 64 9.85 6.42 4.04
C GLN A 64 8.32 6.39 3.97
N ASN A 65 7.79 5.83 2.88
CA ASN A 65 6.35 5.68 2.70
C ASN A 65 5.71 4.78 3.75
N LEU A 66 4.43 5.00 4.02
CA LEU A 66 3.66 4.33 5.07
C LEU A 66 3.82 2.80 5.13
N PRO A 67 3.88 2.04 4.01
CA PRO A 67 4.09 0.59 4.07
C PRO A 67 5.30 0.14 4.89
N TYR A 68 6.38 0.91 4.92
CA TYR A 68 7.57 0.58 5.71
C TYR A 68 7.32 0.67 7.21
N LEU A 69 6.43 1.56 7.65
CA LEU A 69 6.03 1.68 9.06
C LEU A 69 5.12 0.54 9.52
N LEU A 70 4.57 -0.25 8.56
CA LEU A 70 3.72 -1.42 8.81
C LEU A 70 4.52 -2.73 8.83
N SER A 71 5.82 -2.70 8.72
CA SER A 71 6.69 -3.89 8.53
C SER A 71 6.72 -4.88 9.70
N THR A 72 6.11 -4.55 10.84
CA THR A 72 5.94 -5.46 11.99
C THR A 72 4.65 -6.28 11.91
N VAL A 73 3.71 -5.90 11.04
CA VAL A 73 2.45 -6.64 10.85
C VAL A 73 2.74 -8.04 10.32
N PRO A 74 2.18 -9.11 10.91
CA PRO A 74 2.37 -10.48 10.42
C PRO A 74 1.97 -10.65 8.96
N ALA A 75 2.74 -11.43 8.21
CA ALA A 75 2.54 -11.72 6.79
C ALA A 75 2.58 -10.49 5.84
N LEU A 76 2.97 -9.32 6.32
CA LEU A 76 3.13 -8.12 5.50
C LEU A 76 4.52 -8.07 4.88
N GLN A 77 4.59 -7.80 3.58
CA GLN A 77 5.83 -7.66 2.82
C GLN A 77 5.79 -6.33 2.07
N VAL A 78 6.86 -5.57 2.18
CA VAL A 78 7.02 -4.28 1.52
C VAL A 78 8.00 -4.38 0.36
N THR A 79 7.72 -3.67 -0.71
CA THR A 79 8.61 -3.50 -1.86
C THR A 79 8.62 -2.06 -2.33
N SER A 80 9.72 -1.64 -2.95
CA SER A 80 9.90 -0.29 -3.50
C SER A 80 10.58 -0.36 -4.86
N ASP A 81 10.13 0.43 -5.81
CA ASP A 81 10.70 0.48 -7.15
C ASP A 81 11.98 1.33 -7.19
N ASP A 82 12.09 2.36 -6.34
CA ASP A 82 13.31 3.15 -6.15
C ASP A 82 14.39 2.44 -5.32
N GLY A 83 14.01 1.32 -4.69
CA GLY A 83 14.85 0.50 -3.83
C GLY A 83 15.13 1.07 -2.44
N LEU A 84 14.61 2.24 -2.09
CA LEU A 84 14.83 2.93 -0.81
C LEU A 84 13.55 3.13 0.03
N GLY A 85 12.39 3.15 -0.64
CA GLY A 85 11.08 3.30 0.01
C GLY A 85 10.58 4.73 0.10
N VAL A 86 11.09 5.65 -0.72
CA VAL A 86 10.62 7.04 -0.83
C VAL A 86 9.79 7.24 -2.09
N GLY A 87 10.15 6.56 -3.20
CA GLY A 87 9.39 6.51 -4.45
C GLY A 87 8.20 5.57 -4.40
N TYR A 88 7.87 4.95 -5.53
CA TYR A 88 6.78 3.97 -5.61
C TYR A 88 7.00 2.80 -4.67
N THR A 89 6.03 2.56 -3.82
CA THR A 89 6.10 1.57 -2.74
C THR A 89 4.80 0.79 -2.69
N TYR A 90 4.90 -0.52 -2.53
CA TYR A 90 3.76 -1.43 -2.46
C TYR A 90 3.93 -2.38 -1.28
N PHE A 91 2.85 -3.04 -0.89
CA PHE A 91 2.91 -4.11 0.10
C PHE A 91 1.91 -5.22 -0.23
N ARG A 92 2.18 -6.40 0.32
CA ARG A 92 1.33 -7.58 0.25
C ARG A 92 1.05 -8.08 1.66
N VAL A 93 -0.14 -8.62 1.86
CA VAL A 93 -0.52 -9.28 3.12
C VAL A 93 -0.95 -10.70 2.80
N ARG A 94 -0.37 -11.70 3.45
CA ARG A 94 -0.59 -13.14 3.17
C ARG A 94 -0.35 -13.49 1.70
N GLY A 95 0.56 -12.78 1.01
CA GLY A 95 0.80 -12.90 -0.43
C GLY A 95 -0.30 -12.30 -1.32
N THR A 96 -1.32 -11.68 -0.76
CA THR A 96 -2.34 -10.95 -1.51
C THR A 96 -1.82 -9.56 -1.86
N ASP A 97 -1.92 -9.17 -3.12
CA ASP A 97 -1.37 -7.90 -3.61
C ASP A 97 -2.19 -6.69 -3.19
N HIS A 98 -1.59 -5.50 -3.31
CA HIS A 98 -2.14 -4.22 -2.85
C HIS A 98 -3.48 -3.85 -3.51
N THR A 99 -3.81 -4.37 -4.71
CA THR A 99 -5.09 -4.10 -5.37
C THR A 99 -6.28 -4.78 -4.68
N ARG A 100 -6.01 -5.72 -3.77
CA ARG A 100 -6.97 -6.49 -2.97
C ARG A 100 -6.96 -6.09 -1.50
N ILE A 101 -6.28 -5.00 -1.18
CA ILE A 101 -6.21 -4.45 0.18
C ILE A 101 -6.99 -3.15 0.19
N ASN A 102 -8.07 -3.13 0.96
CA ASN A 102 -8.88 -1.94 1.12
C ASN A 102 -8.21 -0.93 2.06
N MET A 103 -8.15 0.31 1.64
CA MET A 103 -7.57 1.40 2.41
C MET A 103 -8.57 2.54 2.55
N THR A 104 -8.77 3.01 3.78
CA THR A 104 -9.65 4.14 4.05
C THR A 104 -8.94 5.20 4.88
N VAL A 105 -9.29 6.46 4.65
CA VAL A 105 -8.93 7.59 5.50
C VAL A 105 -10.21 8.22 6.04
N ASN A 106 -10.40 8.17 7.37
CA ASN A 106 -11.62 8.64 8.03
C ASN A 106 -12.90 8.00 7.45
N ASP A 107 -12.84 6.69 7.20
CA ASP A 107 -13.89 5.86 6.61
C ASP A 107 -14.14 6.08 5.10
N VAL A 108 -13.47 7.06 4.47
CA VAL A 108 -13.55 7.32 3.02
C VAL A 108 -12.57 6.41 2.27
N PRO A 109 -13.00 5.68 1.21
CA PRO A 109 -12.11 4.87 0.39
C PRO A 109 -10.97 5.71 -0.22
N LEU A 110 -9.73 5.22 -0.08
CA LEU A 110 -8.54 5.86 -0.62
C LEU A 110 -8.05 5.20 -1.90
N ASN A 111 -8.33 3.90 -2.09
CA ASN A 111 -7.97 3.20 -3.31
C ASN A 111 -8.56 3.92 -4.54
N ASP A 112 -7.72 4.14 -5.55
CA ASP A 112 -8.20 4.60 -6.85
C ASP A 112 -9.25 3.63 -7.40
N GLN A 113 -10.32 4.16 -7.97
CA GLN A 113 -11.50 3.35 -8.29
C GLN A 113 -11.29 2.47 -9.52
N GLU A 114 -10.38 2.82 -10.43
CA GLU A 114 -10.08 2.04 -11.61
C GLU A 114 -8.92 1.05 -11.39
N SER A 115 -7.80 1.51 -10.86
CA SER A 115 -6.62 0.66 -10.60
C SER A 115 -6.75 -0.16 -9.32
N GLN A 116 -7.64 0.24 -8.41
CA GLN A 116 -7.89 -0.38 -7.09
C GLN A 116 -6.65 -0.38 -6.17
N THR A 117 -5.70 0.51 -6.41
CA THR A 117 -4.48 0.65 -5.61
C THR A 117 -4.39 2.03 -4.94
N VAL A 118 -3.46 2.16 -4.00
CA VAL A 118 -3.03 3.45 -3.42
C VAL A 118 -1.60 3.69 -3.84
N PHE A 119 -1.34 4.85 -4.45
CA PHE A 119 -0.01 5.32 -4.78
C PHE A 119 0.50 6.19 -3.62
N TRP A 120 1.37 5.61 -2.78
CA TRP A 120 1.85 6.25 -1.55
C TRP A 120 2.66 7.52 -1.79
N VAL A 121 3.24 7.66 -2.97
CA VAL A 121 3.93 8.89 -3.41
C VAL A 121 2.99 10.11 -3.43
N ASN A 122 1.70 9.90 -3.71
CA ASN A 122 0.66 10.94 -3.67
C ASN A 122 0.26 11.33 -2.25
N MET A 123 0.61 10.48 -1.26
CA MET A 123 0.26 10.61 0.15
C MET A 123 1.51 10.69 1.04
N THR A 124 2.54 11.35 0.53
CA THR A 124 3.84 11.50 1.19
C THR A 124 3.69 11.98 2.63
N ASP A 125 4.41 11.33 3.54
CA ASP A 125 4.47 11.67 4.97
C ASP A 125 3.09 11.75 5.66
N MET A 126 2.06 11.08 5.10
CA MET A 126 0.71 11.09 5.66
C MET A 126 0.67 10.50 7.09
N ALA A 127 1.60 9.61 7.41
CA ALA A 127 1.77 9.03 8.75
C ALA A 127 1.87 10.10 9.85
N ALA A 128 2.48 11.26 9.55
CA ALA A 128 2.59 12.38 10.50
C ALA A 128 1.26 13.10 10.79
N SER A 129 0.19 12.83 10.04
CA SER A 129 -1.16 13.36 10.30
C SER A 129 -2.12 12.30 10.84
N MET A 130 -1.65 11.06 11.05
CA MET A 130 -2.51 9.96 11.48
C MET A 130 -2.57 9.87 13.00
N SER A 131 -3.77 9.75 13.55
CA SER A 131 -3.99 9.43 14.96
C SER A 131 -3.86 7.93 15.22
N SER A 132 -4.24 7.09 14.26
CA SER A 132 -4.10 5.63 14.33
C SER A 132 -4.24 4.98 12.97
N ILE A 133 -3.71 3.76 12.86
CA ILE A 133 -3.96 2.85 11.73
C ILE A 133 -4.42 1.52 12.30
N ASP A 134 -5.60 1.06 11.89
CA ASP A 134 -6.11 -0.27 12.19
C ASP A 134 -5.88 -1.17 10.96
N VAL A 135 -5.06 -2.20 11.14
CA VAL A 135 -4.72 -3.19 10.11
C VAL A 135 -5.48 -4.48 10.39
N GLN A 136 -6.40 -4.83 9.53
CA GLN A 136 -7.18 -6.07 9.61
C GLN A 136 -6.70 -7.02 8.51
N ARG A 137 -6.34 -8.26 8.88
CA ARG A 137 -5.93 -9.29 7.94
C ARG A 137 -7.13 -10.19 7.59
N GLY A 138 -7.17 -10.69 6.35
CA GLY A 138 -8.30 -11.44 5.80
C GLY A 138 -9.44 -10.52 5.36
N VAL A 139 -10.63 -11.07 5.20
CA VAL A 139 -11.82 -10.32 4.80
C VAL A 139 -12.27 -9.40 5.94
N GLY A 140 -12.14 -8.11 5.73
CA GLY A 140 -12.54 -7.10 6.70
C GLY A 140 -14.05 -6.92 6.84
N THR A 141 -14.45 -6.04 7.78
CA THR A 141 -15.86 -5.72 8.01
C THR A 141 -16.45 -4.87 6.89
N SER A 142 -17.77 -4.85 6.77
CA SER A 142 -18.48 -4.05 5.77
C SER A 142 -18.27 -2.54 5.92
N THR A 143 -17.87 -2.05 7.10
CA THR A 143 -17.47 -0.65 7.33
C THR A 143 -16.17 -0.27 6.67
N ASN A 144 -15.34 -1.24 6.27
CA ASN A 144 -14.07 -0.97 5.63
C ASN A 144 -14.20 -0.62 4.14
N GLY A 145 -15.42 -0.54 3.60
CA GLY A 145 -15.67 -0.22 2.21
C GLY A 145 -15.74 -1.44 1.30
N SER A 146 -15.64 -1.17 0.01
CA SER A 146 -16.07 -2.09 -1.04
C SER A 146 -15.09 -3.22 -1.36
N ALA A 147 -13.79 -3.03 -1.15
CA ALA A 147 -12.75 -3.93 -1.63
C ALA A 147 -11.99 -4.66 -0.52
N SER A 148 -12.61 -4.84 0.65
CA SER A 148 -11.99 -5.55 1.79
C SER A 148 -11.92 -7.05 1.51
N PHE A 149 -10.89 -7.47 0.77
CA PHE A 149 -10.75 -8.81 0.22
C PHE A 149 -9.60 -9.59 0.86
N GLY A 150 -8.38 -9.08 0.83
CA GLY A 150 -7.20 -9.74 1.43
C GLY A 150 -6.76 -9.14 2.75
N ALA A 151 -6.98 -7.84 2.93
CA ALA A 151 -6.73 -7.09 4.15
C ALA A 151 -7.44 -5.73 4.09
N SER A 152 -7.47 -5.01 5.21
CA SER A 152 -7.95 -3.62 5.28
C SER A 152 -7.02 -2.78 6.13
N LEU A 153 -6.70 -1.57 5.66
CA LEU A 153 -6.06 -0.50 6.41
C LEU A 153 -7.06 0.62 6.65
N ASN A 154 -7.38 0.87 7.91
CA ASN A 154 -8.27 1.93 8.31
C ASN A 154 -7.48 3.01 9.04
N MET A 155 -7.24 4.12 8.35
CA MET A 155 -6.44 5.23 8.81
C MET A 155 -7.35 6.33 9.37
N GLN A 156 -7.04 6.80 10.57
CA GLN A 156 -7.73 7.94 11.16
C GLN A 156 -6.76 9.12 11.23
N THR A 157 -7.21 10.31 10.88
CA THR A 157 -6.40 11.53 10.90
C THR A 157 -6.88 12.49 11.96
N GLY A 158 -6.04 13.50 12.24
CA GLY A 158 -6.31 14.57 13.17
C GLY A 158 -5.71 14.31 14.53
N ASP A 159 -5.63 15.37 15.28
CA ASP A 159 -5.18 15.39 16.65
C ASP A 159 -6.32 15.92 17.53
N ASN A 160 -6.67 15.14 18.55
CA ASN A 160 -7.76 15.47 19.47
C ASN A 160 -7.25 15.97 20.83
N ASP A 161 -5.98 16.32 20.92
CA ASP A 161 -5.42 16.84 22.18
C ASP A 161 -6.17 18.09 22.65
N THR A 162 -6.18 18.31 23.93
CA THR A 162 -6.81 19.47 24.57
C THR A 162 -5.85 20.64 24.77
N VAL A 163 -4.58 20.46 24.43
CA VAL A 163 -3.51 21.45 24.56
C VAL A 163 -2.89 21.71 23.20
N SER A 164 -2.72 22.98 22.87
CA SER A 164 -2.04 23.38 21.64
C SER A 164 -0.57 22.99 21.65
N HIS A 165 -0.07 22.46 20.55
CA HIS A 165 1.33 22.08 20.41
C HIS A 165 1.79 22.22 18.95
N TYR A 166 3.09 22.27 18.75
CA TYR A 166 3.74 22.46 17.48
C TYR A 166 4.89 21.47 17.32
N THR A 167 5.09 20.97 16.11
CA THR A 167 6.17 20.04 15.83
C THR A 167 6.97 20.48 14.60
N LEU A 168 8.29 20.46 14.71
CA LEU A 168 9.22 20.55 13.59
C LEU A 168 10.04 19.26 13.54
N SER A 169 10.19 18.68 12.35
CA SER A 169 10.98 17.48 12.15
C SER A 169 11.88 17.61 10.93
N PHE A 170 13.15 17.29 11.10
CA PHE A 170 14.16 17.29 10.03
C PHE A 170 14.90 15.96 10.04
N ASN A 171 14.96 15.33 8.89
CA ASN A 171 15.71 14.09 8.69
C ASN A 171 16.55 14.20 7.42
N GLY A 172 17.78 13.72 7.48
CA GLY A 172 18.67 13.60 6.33
C GLY A 172 19.29 12.21 6.28
N GLY A 173 19.57 11.69 5.09
CA GLY A 173 20.08 10.35 4.93
C GLY A 173 20.88 10.14 3.65
N MET A 174 21.28 8.89 3.46
CA MET A 174 21.98 8.48 2.24
C MET A 174 21.09 8.69 1.01
N TYR A 175 21.70 8.74 -0.17
CA TYR A 175 21.04 9.01 -1.45
C TYR A 175 20.33 10.36 -1.49
N ASN A 176 20.93 11.38 -0.87
CA ASN A 176 20.40 12.75 -0.77
C ASN A 176 18.94 12.76 -0.30
N THR A 177 18.59 11.87 0.63
CA THR A 177 17.24 11.81 1.18
C THR A 177 17.10 12.84 2.29
N PHE A 178 16.12 13.76 2.14
CA PHE A 178 15.76 14.77 3.13
C PHE A 178 14.26 14.78 3.36
N ARG A 179 13.86 14.87 4.61
CA ARG A 179 12.48 15.10 5.03
C ARG A 179 12.42 16.30 5.95
N GLU A 180 11.53 17.23 5.61
CA GLU A 180 11.21 18.43 6.39
C GLU A 180 9.72 18.43 6.67
N MET A 181 9.33 18.58 7.94
CA MET A 181 7.92 18.62 8.34
C MET A 181 7.70 19.67 9.40
N ALA A 182 6.64 20.43 9.23
CA ALA A 182 6.10 21.33 10.25
C ALA A 182 4.62 21.01 10.46
N SER A 183 4.20 20.92 11.74
CA SER A 183 2.80 20.78 12.08
C SER A 183 2.42 21.65 13.29
N ALA A 184 1.13 21.99 13.34
CA ALA A 184 0.54 22.76 14.43
C ALA A 184 -0.82 22.15 14.79
N HIS A 185 -1.05 21.94 16.07
CA HIS A 185 -2.35 21.68 16.66
C HIS A 185 -2.73 22.88 17.54
N VAL A 186 -3.88 23.47 17.29
CA VAL A 186 -4.33 24.67 17.97
C VAL A 186 -5.73 24.48 18.55
N VAL A 187 -5.83 24.62 19.87
CA VAL A 187 -7.12 24.64 20.57
C VAL A 187 -7.63 26.08 20.63
N LEU A 188 -8.81 26.29 20.08
CA LEU A 188 -9.46 27.60 19.93
C LEU A 188 -10.66 27.73 20.88
N PRO A 189 -11.06 28.95 21.25
CA PRO A 189 -12.27 29.19 22.07
C PRO A 189 -13.54 28.62 21.40
N GLY A 190 -14.54 28.21 22.20
CA GLY A 190 -15.83 27.75 21.68
C GLY A 190 -15.81 26.29 21.17
N ASN A 191 -14.92 25.46 21.70
CA ASN A 191 -14.76 24.04 21.34
C ASN A 191 -14.27 23.81 19.90
N TRP A 192 -13.53 24.74 19.33
CA TRP A 192 -12.89 24.58 18.05
C TRP A 192 -11.45 24.05 18.20
N ARG A 193 -11.04 23.21 17.26
CA ARG A 193 -9.65 22.74 17.12
C ARG A 193 -9.26 22.82 15.66
N ALA A 194 -8.02 23.18 15.42
CA ALA A 194 -7.45 23.24 14.08
C ALA A 194 -6.12 22.50 14.06
N ASN A 195 -5.92 21.68 13.02
CA ASN A 195 -4.67 21.01 12.72
C ASN A 195 -4.15 21.48 11.38
N ALA A 196 -2.85 21.65 11.26
CA ALA A 196 -2.18 21.93 10.00
C ALA A 196 -0.83 21.21 9.96
N ARG A 197 -0.47 20.65 8.79
CA ARG A 197 0.85 20.06 8.53
C ARG A 197 1.28 20.36 7.10
N PHE A 198 2.57 20.62 6.95
CA PHE A 198 3.25 20.63 5.66
C PHE A 198 4.49 19.74 5.73
N SER A 199 4.74 18.97 4.67
CA SER A 199 5.91 18.11 4.56
C SER A 199 6.50 18.16 3.17
N LYS A 200 7.83 18.11 3.11
CA LYS A 200 8.63 17.97 1.90
C LYS A 200 9.56 16.77 2.06
N VAL A 201 9.60 15.91 1.06
CA VAL A 201 10.53 14.77 1.00
C VAL A 201 11.21 14.75 -0.36
N ASN A 202 12.54 14.69 -0.34
CA ASN A 202 13.38 14.56 -1.52
C ASN A 202 14.30 13.36 -1.37
N SER A 203 14.58 12.66 -2.47
CA SER A 203 15.56 11.56 -2.51
C SER A 203 16.04 11.37 -3.94
N ASP A 204 17.32 10.95 -4.11
CA ASP A 204 17.82 10.46 -5.40
C ASP A 204 17.38 9.01 -5.69
N GLY A 205 16.86 8.29 -4.67
CA GLY A 205 16.59 6.86 -4.74
C GLY A 205 17.86 6.01 -4.67
N PHE A 206 17.70 4.71 -4.41
CA PHE A 206 18.82 3.78 -4.51
C PHE A 206 19.24 3.55 -5.96
N LEU A 207 18.27 3.37 -6.86
CA LEU A 207 18.53 3.21 -8.29
C LEU A 207 18.86 4.56 -8.94
N TYR A 208 19.74 4.57 -9.93
CA TYR A 208 20.02 5.79 -10.70
C TYR A 208 18.75 6.30 -11.39
N ARG A 209 18.53 7.62 -11.38
CA ARG A 209 17.38 8.31 -12.00
C ARG A 209 16.00 7.93 -11.44
N ALA A 210 15.94 7.23 -10.31
CA ALA A 210 14.70 6.95 -9.57
C ALA A 210 14.49 7.95 -8.43
N SER A 211 14.69 9.24 -8.73
CA SER A 211 14.57 10.32 -7.75
C SER A 211 13.11 10.58 -7.38
N SER A 212 12.90 11.15 -6.21
CA SER A 212 11.59 11.58 -5.71
C SER A 212 11.66 13.01 -5.22
N ASP A 213 10.73 13.85 -5.68
CA ASP A 213 10.50 15.21 -5.20
C ASP A 213 9.03 15.34 -4.83
N LEU A 214 8.74 15.24 -3.54
CA LEU A 214 7.39 15.05 -3.02
C LEU A 214 7.08 16.15 -2.00
N TYR A 215 5.86 16.70 -2.06
CA TYR A 215 5.35 17.49 -0.95
C TYR A 215 3.90 17.13 -0.65
N SER A 216 3.51 17.31 0.60
CA SER A 216 2.15 17.09 1.04
C SER A 216 1.73 18.07 2.11
N TYR A 217 0.44 18.25 2.23
CA TYR A 217 -0.19 19.09 3.22
C TYR A 217 -1.41 18.40 3.81
N TYR A 218 -1.74 18.80 5.03
CA TYR A 218 -2.93 18.39 5.75
C TYR A 218 -3.47 19.58 6.54
N GLY A 219 -4.76 19.77 6.55
CA GLY A 219 -5.44 20.72 7.41
C GLY A 219 -6.82 20.23 7.80
N ASP A 220 -7.20 20.44 9.04
CA ASP A 220 -8.58 20.28 9.49
C ASP A 220 -9.02 21.40 10.41
N LEU A 221 -10.32 21.63 10.44
CA LEU A 221 -11.00 22.49 11.39
C LEU A 221 -12.22 21.74 11.92
N GLY A 222 -12.21 21.49 13.23
CA GLY A 222 -13.25 20.74 13.91
C GLY A 222 -13.95 21.55 14.99
N TRP A 223 -15.27 21.47 15.02
CA TRP A 223 -16.09 21.93 16.13
C TRP A 223 -16.59 20.75 16.95
N TYR A 224 -16.33 20.76 18.25
CA TYR A 224 -16.57 19.64 19.17
C TYR A 224 -17.62 20.01 20.22
N GLY A 225 -18.90 20.03 19.84
CA GLY A 225 -20.02 20.26 20.73
C GLY A 225 -20.35 19.03 21.58
N LYS A 226 -21.23 19.18 22.58
CA LYS A 226 -21.57 18.10 23.53
C LYS A 226 -22.21 16.85 22.89
N GLN A 227 -22.98 17.02 21.84
CA GLN A 227 -23.67 15.93 21.12
C GLN A 227 -23.30 15.85 19.64
N THR A 228 -22.70 16.88 19.10
CA THR A 228 -22.40 16.98 17.69
C THR A 228 -20.95 17.41 17.48
N GLN A 229 -20.27 16.75 16.55
CA GLN A 229 -18.98 17.17 16.06
C GLN A 229 -19.08 17.39 14.56
N VAL A 230 -18.46 18.47 14.07
CA VAL A 230 -18.38 18.78 12.64
C VAL A 230 -16.91 19.03 12.32
N ILE A 231 -16.35 18.25 11.43
CA ILE A 231 -14.93 18.33 11.08
C ILE A 231 -14.80 18.43 9.56
N ALA A 232 -14.25 19.56 9.10
CA ALA A 232 -13.86 19.74 7.71
C ALA A 232 -12.36 19.48 7.57
N ARG A 233 -11.97 18.65 6.58
CA ARG A 233 -10.57 18.26 6.30
C ARG A 233 -10.24 18.56 4.86
N PHE A 234 -9.02 19.03 4.64
CA PHE A 234 -8.43 19.21 3.33
C PHE A 234 -6.97 18.74 3.35
N PHE A 235 -6.62 17.79 2.49
CA PHE A 235 -5.27 17.25 2.44
C PHE A 235 -4.92 16.77 1.03
N GLY A 236 -3.63 16.61 0.77
CA GLY A 236 -3.17 16.14 -0.52
C GLY A 236 -1.66 16.24 -0.66
N GLY A 237 -1.20 16.02 -1.88
CA GLY A 237 0.20 16.10 -2.23
C GLY A 237 0.42 16.24 -3.73
N LYS A 238 1.68 16.45 -4.06
CA LYS A 238 2.18 16.43 -5.43
C LYS A 238 3.49 15.68 -5.46
N GLU A 239 3.66 14.87 -6.47
CA GLU A 239 4.87 14.15 -6.77
C GLU A 239 5.51 14.59 -8.09
N LYS A 240 6.84 14.45 -8.14
CA LYS A 240 7.63 14.25 -9.33
C LYS A 240 8.61 13.13 -9.04
N THR A 241 8.45 11.98 -9.68
CA THR A 241 9.28 10.80 -9.46
C THR A 241 9.95 10.34 -10.73
N GLY A 242 11.23 9.97 -10.63
CA GLY A 242 11.94 9.25 -11.68
C GLY A 242 11.47 7.80 -11.75
N MET A 243 11.44 7.23 -12.95
CA MET A 243 10.92 5.88 -13.17
C MET A 243 11.94 4.81 -12.81
N GLY A 244 11.50 3.78 -12.08
CA GLY A 244 12.25 2.57 -11.76
C GLY A 244 11.54 1.29 -12.20
N TRP A 245 10.66 1.36 -13.20
CA TRP A 245 9.67 0.33 -13.53
C TRP A 245 10.19 -0.81 -14.43
N ASP A 246 11.33 -0.63 -15.09
CA ASP A 246 11.76 -1.58 -16.13
C ASP A 246 12.45 -2.84 -15.58
N GLY A 247 12.85 -2.85 -14.29
CA GLY A 247 13.56 -3.98 -13.68
C GLY A 247 14.93 -4.26 -14.31
N VAL A 248 15.70 -5.17 -13.73
CA VAL A 248 17.05 -5.51 -14.17
C VAL A 248 17.29 -7.02 -14.10
N THR A 249 18.35 -7.50 -14.77
CA THR A 249 18.75 -8.91 -14.71
C THR A 249 19.17 -9.33 -13.30
N LYS A 250 19.18 -10.65 -13.05
CA LYS A 250 19.58 -11.23 -11.76
C LYS A 250 20.97 -10.80 -11.33
N ASP A 251 21.94 -10.73 -12.26
CA ASP A 251 23.31 -10.35 -11.96
C ASP A 251 23.39 -8.91 -11.46
N VAL A 252 22.67 -8.00 -12.07
CA VAL A 252 22.57 -6.61 -11.64
C VAL A 252 21.86 -6.51 -10.29
N ALA A 253 20.71 -7.11 -10.14
CA ALA A 253 19.90 -7.00 -8.92
C ALA A 253 20.63 -7.50 -7.67
N TYR A 254 21.41 -8.56 -7.79
CA TYR A 254 22.17 -9.15 -6.69
C TYR A 254 23.65 -8.74 -6.65
N GLY A 255 24.12 -7.93 -7.63
CA GLY A 255 25.51 -7.48 -7.74
C GLY A 255 26.49 -8.62 -7.93
N LEU A 256 26.12 -9.60 -8.76
CA LEU A 256 26.97 -10.72 -9.12
C LEU A 256 28.01 -10.25 -10.14
N ASN A 257 29.20 -10.87 -10.12
CA ASN A 257 30.30 -10.57 -11.06
C ASN A 257 30.69 -9.08 -11.13
N GLY A 258 30.46 -8.32 -10.04
CA GLY A 258 30.76 -6.89 -9.97
C GLY A 258 29.73 -5.98 -10.65
N ALA A 259 28.56 -6.49 -11.04
CA ALA A 259 27.50 -5.69 -11.64
C ALA A 259 27.00 -4.60 -10.67
N ASP A 260 26.74 -3.41 -11.23
CA ASP A 260 26.26 -2.27 -10.45
C ASP A 260 24.77 -2.40 -10.13
N ARG A 261 24.45 -2.63 -8.86
CA ARG A 261 23.09 -2.80 -8.36
C ARG A 261 22.22 -1.54 -8.48
N ARG A 262 22.83 -0.39 -8.72
CA ARG A 262 22.10 0.88 -8.90
C ARG A 262 21.69 1.12 -10.36
N TYR A 263 22.10 0.26 -11.28
CA TYR A 263 21.72 0.40 -12.68
C TYR A 263 20.20 0.38 -12.85
N ASN A 264 19.70 1.31 -13.66
CA ASN A 264 18.29 1.47 -14.02
C ASN A 264 18.19 1.75 -15.52
N PRO A 265 17.50 0.92 -16.31
CA PRO A 265 17.36 1.12 -17.76
C PRO A 265 16.39 2.22 -18.14
N ALA A 266 15.64 2.80 -17.19
CA ALA A 266 14.64 3.81 -17.48
C ALA A 266 15.23 5.00 -18.24
N GLY A 267 14.59 5.38 -19.36
CA GLY A 267 15.02 6.46 -20.22
C GLY A 267 16.21 6.14 -21.13
N GLU A 268 16.70 4.91 -21.15
CA GLU A 268 17.83 4.50 -22.00
C GLU A 268 17.46 4.56 -23.49
N TYR A 269 18.34 5.15 -24.30
CA TYR A 269 18.24 5.16 -25.74
C TYR A 269 19.64 5.18 -26.39
N THR A 270 19.71 4.79 -27.66
CA THR A 270 20.92 4.83 -28.44
C THR A 270 20.90 6.06 -29.36
N ASP A 271 21.90 6.93 -29.26
CA ASP A 271 22.03 8.11 -30.12
C ASP A 271 22.47 7.72 -31.56
N ALA A 272 22.50 8.72 -32.45
CA ALA A 272 22.89 8.51 -33.86
C ALA A 272 24.32 7.98 -34.05
N ASN A 273 25.17 8.07 -33.02
CA ASN A 273 26.55 7.56 -33.04
C ASN A 273 26.67 6.17 -32.41
N GLY A 274 25.55 5.51 -32.10
CA GLY A 274 25.53 4.21 -31.44
C GLY A 274 25.86 4.24 -29.94
N LYS A 275 25.88 5.43 -29.30
CA LYS A 275 26.21 5.58 -27.88
C LYS A 275 24.95 5.56 -27.02
N THR A 276 25.00 4.79 -25.95
CA THR A 276 23.94 4.78 -24.90
C THR A 276 23.82 6.14 -24.23
N LYS A 277 22.62 6.67 -24.17
CA LYS A 277 22.18 7.89 -23.52
C LYS A 277 20.97 7.64 -22.67
N TYR A 278 20.65 8.59 -21.80
CA TYR A 278 19.47 8.54 -20.94
C TYR A 278 18.66 9.82 -21.12
N TYR A 279 17.34 9.68 -21.16
CA TYR A 279 16.43 10.80 -21.20
C TYR A 279 16.21 11.33 -19.78
N ASP A 280 16.55 12.60 -19.55
CA ASP A 280 16.59 13.15 -18.19
C ASP A 280 15.20 13.37 -17.57
N ASN A 281 14.13 13.56 -18.38
CA ASN A 281 12.79 13.81 -17.88
C ASN A 281 11.87 12.57 -17.97
N GLN A 282 12.43 11.38 -17.85
CA GLN A 282 11.64 10.15 -17.70
C GLN A 282 11.02 10.13 -16.31
N THR A 283 9.90 10.84 -16.13
CA THR A 283 9.31 11.11 -14.81
C THR A 283 7.80 10.94 -14.81
N ASP A 284 7.26 10.58 -13.66
CA ASP A 284 5.86 10.71 -13.32
C ASP A 284 5.61 11.98 -12.52
N ASN A 285 4.51 12.66 -12.83
CA ASN A 285 4.12 13.93 -12.22
C ASN A 285 2.63 13.87 -11.94
N TYR A 286 2.26 13.82 -10.67
CA TYR A 286 0.86 13.73 -10.28
C TYR A 286 0.55 14.56 -9.04
N ALA A 287 -0.66 15.08 -8.96
CA ALA A 287 -1.16 15.79 -7.79
C ALA A 287 -2.53 15.24 -7.41
N GLN A 288 -2.75 15.04 -6.11
CA GLN A 288 -4.03 14.58 -5.58
C GLN A 288 -4.47 15.44 -4.39
N GLN A 289 -5.75 15.82 -4.38
CA GLN A 289 -6.37 16.59 -3.31
C GLN A 289 -7.63 15.90 -2.81
N HIS A 290 -7.83 15.97 -1.50
CA HIS A 290 -8.98 15.39 -0.81
C HIS A 290 -9.67 16.43 0.05
N ALA A 291 -10.99 16.51 -0.03
CA ALA A 291 -11.84 17.27 0.86
C ALA A 291 -12.83 16.34 1.54
N GLN A 292 -12.98 16.43 2.85
CA GLN A 292 -13.92 15.64 3.63
C GLN A 292 -14.67 16.52 4.62
N LEU A 293 -15.99 16.32 4.75
CA LEU A 293 -16.81 16.92 5.78
C LEU A 293 -17.50 15.81 6.58
N SER A 294 -17.07 15.64 7.84
CA SER A 294 -17.63 14.63 8.74
C SER A 294 -18.54 15.28 9.78
N ILE A 295 -19.73 14.75 9.94
CA ILE A 295 -20.72 15.16 10.94
C ILE A 295 -21.05 13.95 11.78
N ASN A 296 -20.71 14.00 13.07
CA ASN A 296 -21.00 12.95 14.03
C ASN A 296 -22.00 13.51 15.04
N HIS A 297 -23.15 12.84 15.21
CA HIS A 297 -24.20 13.27 16.12
C HIS A 297 -24.63 12.13 17.04
N ARG A 298 -24.65 12.39 18.34
CA ARG A 298 -25.15 11.47 19.37
C ARG A 298 -26.54 11.92 19.82
N PHE A 299 -27.56 11.19 19.43
CA PHE A 299 -28.95 11.47 19.82
C PHE A 299 -29.18 11.23 21.30
N ASN A 300 -28.62 10.14 21.81
CA ASN A 300 -28.69 9.74 23.23
C ASN A 300 -27.52 8.79 23.56
N THR A 301 -27.55 8.13 24.71
CA THR A 301 -26.51 7.20 25.17
C THR A 301 -26.33 5.98 24.26
N ASN A 302 -27.39 5.60 23.52
CA ASN A 302 -27.39 4.39 22.71
C ASN A 302 -27.21 4.66 21.22
N TRP A 303 -27.76 5.76 20.68
CA TRP A 303 -27.80 6.04 19.26
C TRP A 303 -26.87 7.17 18.85
N SER A 304 -26.08 6.92 17.83
CA SER A 304 -25.29 7.92 17.11
C SER A 304 -25.38 7.77 15.60
N LEU A 305 -25.16 8.87 14.89
CA LEU A 305 -25.15 8.94 13.44
C LEU A 305 -23.83 9.57 13.00
N ASN A 306 -23.15 8.91 12.08
CA ASN A 306 -21.96 9.44 11.41
C ASN A 306 -22.28 9.67 9.94
N THR A 307 -21.93 10.82 9.41
CA THR A 307 -22.08 11.17 7.99
C THR A 307 -20.80 11.80 7.50
N THR A 308 -20.26 11.31 6.40
CA THR A 308 -19.09 11.91 5.75
C THR A 308 -19.40 12.16 4.28
N LEU A 309 -19.24 13.40 3.86
CA LEU A 309 -19.20 13.80 2.45
C LEU A 309 -17.75 13.92 2.03
N HIS A 310 -17.41 13.47 0.82
CA HIS A 310 -16.05 13.54 0.34
C HIS A 310 -15.96 13.90 -1.14
N TYR A 311 -14.83 14.51 -1.50
CA TYR A 311 -14.43 14.80 -2.87
C TYR A 311 -12.92 14.63 -2.99
N THR A 312 -12.49 13.93 -4.03
CA THR A 312 -11.08 13.77 -4.40
C THR A 312 -10.90 14.19 -5.85
N HIS A 313 -9.90 14.99 -6.12
CA HIS A 313 -9.42 15.29 -7.47
C HIS A 313 -7.99 14.83 -7.61
N GLY A 314 -7.69 14.17 -8.71
CA GLY A 314 -6.36 13.74 -9.09
C GLY A 314 -6.06 14.09 -10.54
N GLY A 315 -4.84 14.54 -10.81
CA GLY A 315 -4.44 14.83 -12.18
C GLY A 315 -2.93 14.88 -12.36
N GLY A 316 -2.48 14.41 -13.51
CA GLY A 316 -1.06 14.37 -13.82
C GLY A 316 -0.73 13.62 -15.09
N TYR A 317 0.55 13.38 -15.27
CA TYR A 317 1.08 12.65 -16.43
C TYR A 317 2.40 11.99 -16.10
N TYR A 318 2.70 10.91 -16.81
CA TYR A 318 4.07 10.45 -16.94
C TYR A 318 4.60 10.71 -18.35
N GLU A 319 5.90 11.01 -18.45
CA GLU A 319 6.60 11.31 -19.70
C GLU A 319 7.67 10.29 -19.98
N GLN A 320 7.68 9.77 -21.20
CA GLN A 320 8.65 8.77 -21.66
C GLN A 320 9.24 9.15 -23.01
N TYR A 321 10.52 8.81 -23.21
CA TYR A 321 11.18 8.84 -24.51
C TYR A 321 11.58 7.41 -24.88
N LYS A 322 10.79 6.77 -25.76
CA LYS A 322 10.97 5.37 -26.15
C LYS A 322 10.80 5.17 -27.64
N LYS A 323 11.43 4.13 -28.20
CA LYS A 323 11.23 3.71 -29.58
C LYS A 323 9.99 2.83 -29.65
N LYS A 324 8.94 3.31 -30.33
CA LYS A 324 7.66 2.60 -30.51
C LYS A 324 7.31 2.46 -31.98
N LYS A 325 6.39 1.52 -32.30
CA LYS A 325 5.78 1.44 -33.62
C LYS A 325 4.94 2.70 -33.88
N PHE A 326 4.85 3.14 -35.12
CA PHE A 326 3.98 4.27 -35.49
C PHE A 326 2.51 4.03 -35.13
N SER A 327 2.05 2.77 -35.31
CA SER A 327 0.69 2.37 -34.92
C SER A 327 0.37 2.57 -33.44
N TYR A 328 1.38 2.60 -32.55
CA TYR A 328 1.19 2.94 -31.13
C TYR A 328 0.72 4.38 -30.92
N TRP A 329 1.01 5.26 -31.85
CA TRP A 329 0.55 6.67 -31.86
C TRP A 329 -0.53 6.92 -32.91
N GLY A 330 -1.16 5.88 -33.47
CA GLY A 330 -2.15 6.03 -34.53
C GLY A 330 -1.59 6.55 -35.86
N LEU A 331 -0.28 6.39 -36.09
CA LEU A 331 0.42 6.83 -37.29
C LEU A 331 0.70 5.66 -38.23
N ASP A 332 0.72 5.93 -39.53
CA ASP A 332 1.01 4.92 -40.56
C ASP A 332 2.51 4.68 -40.75
N SER A 333 2.87 3.43 -41.05
CA SER A 333 4.22 3.13 -41.55
C SER A 333 4.36 3.57 -42.98
N TYR A 334 5.56 4.01 -43.40
CA TYR A 334 5.83 4.47 -44.74
C TYR A 334 7.07 3.78 -45.33
N THR A 335 7.27 3.91 -46.66
CA THR A 335 8.48 3.47 -47.34
C THR A 335 9.37 4.70 -47.56
N ASP A 336 10.62 4.63 -47.17
CA ASP A 336 11.58 5.73 -47.32
C ASP A 336 12.10 5.84 -48.76
N VAL A 337 12.97 6.82 -48.99
CA VAL A 337 13.56 7.06 -50.34
C VAL A 337 14.47 5.94 -50.82
N ASN A 338 14.91 5.04 -49.93
CA ASN A 338 15.74 3.88 -50.26
C ASN A 338 14.90 2.62 -50.51
N GLY A 339 13.57 2.71 -50.38
CA GLY A 339 12.65 1.58 -50.50
C GLY A 339 12.50 0.76 -49.22
N GLU A 340 13.04 1.20 -48.08
CA GLU A 340 12.93 0.52 -46.81
C GLU A 340 11.64 0.92 -46.07
N LYS A 341 10.97 -0.07 -45.45
CA LYS A 341 9.75 0.17 -44.66
C LYS A 341 10.09 0.68 -43.24
N VAL A 342 9.81 1.94 -42.99
CA VAL A 342 9.95 2.56 -41.70
C VAL A 342 8.69 2.34 -40.86
N LYS A 343 8.81 1.67 -39.73
CA LYS A 343 7.69 1.26 -38.87
C LYS A 343 7.76 1.79 -37.46
N LYS A 344 8.93 2.28 -37.02
CA LYS A 344 9.22 2.67 -35.64
C LYS A 344 10.05 3.93 -35.60
N ALA A 345 9.82 4.77 -34.58
CA ALA A 345 10.66 5.93 -34.27
C ALA A 345 10.80 6.12 -32.77
N TYR A 346 11.78 6.92 -32.33
CA TYR A 346 11.80 7.46 -30.98
C TYR A 346 10.78 8.59 -30.89
N GLY A 347 9.96 8.55 -29.83
CA GLY A 347 9.00 9.62 -29.53
C GLY A 347 9.05 9.98 -28.06
N MET A 348 8.91 11.26 -27.78
CA MET A 348 8.62 11.79 -26.44
C MET A 348 7.11 11.94 -26.33
N TYR A 349 6.51 11.20 -25.43
CA TYR A 349 5.08 11.18 -25.25
C TYR A 349 4.69 11.21 -23.78
N ARG A 350 3.49 11.72 -23.53
CA ARG A 350 2.86 11.73 -22.20
C ARG A 350 1.61 10.90 -22.22
N LYS A 351 1.37 10.18 -21.12
CA LYS A 351 0.05 9.64 -20.82
C LYS A 351 -0.49 10.37 -19.59
N LEU A 352 -1.68 10.90 -19.74
CA LEU A 352 -2.29 11.83 -18.79
C LEU A 352 -3.54 11.22 -18.17
N LEU A 353 -3.79 11.57 -16.92
CA LEU A 353 -4.99 11.23 -16.17
C LEU A 353 -5.55 12.50 -15.52
N ASP A 354 -6.88 12.64 -15.60
CA ASP A 354 -7.66 13.62 -14.84
C ASP A 354 -8.87 12.89 -14.26
N ASN A 355 -9.02 12.87 -12.94
CA ASN A 355 -10.07 12.11 -12.28
C ASN A 355 -10.74 12.85 -11.12
N HIS A 356 -12.02 12.55 -10.94
CA HIS A 356 -12.85 13.04 -9.87
C HIS A 356 -13.52 11.86 -9.15
N PHE A 357 -13.48 11.86 -7.84
CA PHE A 357 -14.15 10.86 -7.02
C PHE A 357 -14.87 11.54 -5.86
N PHE A 358 -16.16 11.32 -5.74
CA PHE A 358 -16.97 11.96 -4.70
C PHE A 358 -18.09 11.03 -4.22
N GLY A 359 -18.59 11.31 -3.04
CA GLY A 359 -19.65 10.51 -2.48
C GLY A 359 -20.08 10.90 -1.08
N ALA A 360 -20.98 10.08 -0.55
CA ALA A 360 -21.51 10.19 0.79
C ALA A 360 -21.50 8.83 1.48
N ILE A 361 -21.07 8.83 2.74
CA ILE A 361 -21.06 7.64 3.60
C ILE A 361 -21.82 8.00 4.86
N MET A 362 -22.80 7.17 5.23
CA MET A 362 -23.60 7.40 6.43
C MET A 362 -23.74 6.09 7.21
N SER A 363 -23.59 6.16 8.53
CA SER A 363 -23.84 5.01 9.40
C SER A 363 -24.51 5.41 10.71
N ALA A 364 -25.57 4.68 11.06
CA ALA A 364 -26.24 4.75 12.35
C ALA A 364 -25.71 3.63 13.25
N LYS A 365 -25.29 3.97 14.46
CA LYS A 365 -24.77 3.03 15.46
C LYS A 365 -25.67 2.99 16.66
N TYR A 366 -26.01 1.78 17.08
CA TYR A 366 -26.72 1.48 18.32
C TYR A 366 -25.79 0.73 19.27
N VAL A 367 -25.66 1.20 20.50
CA VAL A 367 -24.84 0.57 21.55
C VAL A 367 -25.69 0.36 22.79
N SER A 368 -25.76 -0.87 23.25
CA SER A 368 -26.36 -1.25 24.51
C SER A 368 -25.51 -2.33 25.18
N GLU A 369 -25.80 -2.63 26.43
CA GLU A 369 -25.04 -3.66 27.15
C GLU A 369 -25.06 -5.03 26.44
N PRO A 370 -26.22 -5.56 25.97
CA PRO A 370 -26.22 -6.85 25.26
C PRO A 370 -25.89 -6.77 23.76
N VAL A 371 -26.06 -5.62 23.10
CA VAL A 371 -26.00 -5.52 21.65
C VAL A 371 -25.32 -4.24 21.20
N ASP A 372 -24.34 -4.38 20.31
CA ASP A 372 -23.83 -3.30 19.47
C ASP A 372 -24.23 -3.57 18.03
N ALA A 373 -24.94 -2.64 17.41
CA ALA A 373 -25.37 -2.76 16.01
C ALA A 373 -24.97 -1.52 15.20
N GLN A 374 -24.75 -1.71 13.91
CA GLN A 374 -24.46 -0.62 12.98
C GLN A 374 -25.14 -0.88 11.65
N PHE A 375 -25.82 0.14 11.13
CA PHE A 375 -26.42 0.17 9.81
C PHE A 375 -25.73 1.25 8.99
N GLY A 376 -25.34 0.95 7.77
CA GLY A 376 -24.65 1.92 6.95
C GLY A 376 -25.05 1.86 5.50
N VAL A 377 -24.89 3.00 4.84
CA VAL A 377 -25.04 3.19 3.39
C VAL A 377 -23.88 4.01 2.88
N ALA A 378 -23.40 3.70 1.69
CA ALA A 378 -22.44 4.51 0.97
C ALA A 378 -22.83 4.56 -0.50
N ALA A 379 -22.62 5.73 -1.12
CA ALA A 379 -22.77 5.92 -2.55
C ALA A 379 -21.64 6.82 -3.05
N ASN A 380 -20.87 6.33 -4.00
CA ASN A 380 -19.71 6.99 -4.57
C ASN A 380 -19.79 6.98 -6.08
N ASP A 381 -19.28 8.03 -6.72
CA ASP A 381 -19.14 8.14 -8.16
C ASP A 381 -17.72 8.58 -8.52
N TYR A 382 -17.14 7.91 -9.49
CA TYR A 382 -15.82 8.20 -10.05
C TYR A 382 -15.94 8.51 -11.53
N MET A 383 -15.26 9.55 -11.96
CA MET A 383 -15.12 9.95 -13.35
C MET A 383 -13.64 10.14 -13.67
N GLY A 384 -13.12 9.40 -14.64
CA GLY A 384 -11.73 9.46 -15.06
C GLY A 384 -11.62 9.73 -16.55
N THR A 385 -10.65 10.56 -16.95
CA THR A 385 -10.27 10.78 -18.34
C THR A 385 -8.81 10.42 -18.51
N HIS A 386 -8.53 9.48 -19.41
CA HIS A 386 -7.18 9.08 -19.79
C HIS A 386 -6.92 9.49 -21.23
N PHE A 387 -5.80 10.12 -21.49
CA PHE A 387 -5.41 10.52 -22.84
C PHE A 387 -3.90 10.57 -22.99
N GLY A 388 -3.42 10.47 -24.24
CA GLY A 388 -1.99 10.48 -24.51
C GLY A 388 -1.64 11.52 -25.56
N THR A 389 -0.52 12.24 -25.35
CA THR A 389 0.01 13.21 -26.29
C THR A 389 1.42 12.84 -26.74
N LEU A 390 1.67 12.93 -28.05
CA LEU A 390 2.99 12.81 -28.64
C LEU A 390 3.55 14.23 -28.82
N ASN A 391 4.55 14.56 -28.00
CA ASN A 391 5.10 15.92 -27.91
C ASN A 391 6.31 16.12 -28.84
N TYR A 392 7.01 15.02 -29.19
CA TYR A 392 8.12 15.01 -30.13
C TYR A 392 8.26 13.62 -30.78
N ILE A 393 8.62 13.61 -32.05
CA ILE A 393 8.97 12.37 -32.77
C ILE A 393 10.23 12.57 -33.60
N GLN A 394 11.17 11.66 -33.43
CA GLN A 394 12.42 11.65 -34.19
C GLN A 394 12.22 10.90 -35.53
N ASP A 395 11.59 11.58 -36.48
CA ASP A 395 11.26 11.04 -37.77
C ASP A 395 11.24 12.11 -38.86
N SER A 396 11.63 11.75 -40.10
CA SER A 396 11.72 12.72 -41.22
C SER A 396 10.38 13.06 -41.85
N VAL A 397 9.39 12.18 -41.73
CA VAL A 397 8.04 12.39 -42.29
C VAL A 397 7.14 13.08 -41.29
N TYR A 398 7.15 12.64 -40.05
CA TYR A 398 6.26 13.12 -39.00
C TYR A 398 6.86 14.25 -38.16
N GLY A 399 8.21 14.33 -38.09
CA GLY A 399 8.92 15.33 -37.29
C GLY A 399 8.58 16.77 -37.72
N GLY A 400 8.06 17.57 -36.79
CA GLY A 400 7.64 18.97 -37.05
C GLY A 400 6.41 19.15 -37.91
N ARG A 401 5.70 18.07 -38.29
CA ARG A 401 4.45 18.14 -39.10
C ARG A 401 3.20 17.79 -38.28
N LEU A 402 3.35 17.10 -37.16
CA LEU A 402 2.24 16.83 -36.25
C LEU A 402 1.86 18.10 -35.50
N PRO A 403 0.58 18.28 -35.15
CA PRO A 403 0.16 19.34 -34.23
C PRO A 403 0.96 19.29 -32.90
N VAL A 404 1.10 20.42 -32.25
CA VAL A 404 1.65 20.50 -30.89
C VAL A 404 0.74 19.67 -29.99
N ASP A 405 1.36 18.83 -29.14
CA ASP A 405 0.63 17.92 -28.24
C ASP A 405 -0.36 17.01 -29.00
N TYR A 406 0.10 16.40 -30.12
CA TYR A 406 -0.72 15.50 -30.92
C TYR A 406 -1.32 14.39 -30.03
N GLU A 407 -2.65 14.44 -29.84
CA GLU A 407 -3.38 13.47 -29.05
C GLU A 407 -3.57 12.17 -29.84
N PHE A 408 -3.06 11.05 -29.33
CA PHE A 408 -3.12 9.78 -30.03
C PHE A 408 -4.15 8.80 -29.46
N TYR A 409 -4.60 8.99 -28.21
CA TYR A 409 -5.75 8.25 -27.66
C TYR A 409 -6.45 9.08 -26.60
N ARG A 410 -7.75 8.76 -26.40
CA ARG A 410 -8.58 9.24 -25.31
C ARG A 410 -9.61 8.21 -24.93
N ASN A 411 -9.83 8.07 -23.62
CA ASN A 411 -10.97 7.31 -23.10
C ASN A 411 -11.50 7.96 -21.80
N HIS A 412 -12.74 7.67 -21.52
CA HIS A 412 -13.43 8.08 -20.32
C HIS A 412 -13.89 6.85 -19.52
N ALA A 413 -13.87 6.98 -18.22
CA ALA A 413 -14.38 5.97 -17.31
C ALA A 413 -15.38 6.59 -16.32
N ASN A 414 -16.44 5.85 -16.02
CA ASN A 414 -17.34 6.18 -14.91
C ASN A 414 -17.59 4.91 -14.09
N LYS A 415 -17.45 5.05 -12.77
CA LYS A 415 -17.69 3.94 -11.85
C LYS A 415 -18.55 4.40 -10.68
N VAL A 416 -19.78 3.89 -10.62
CA VAL A 416 -20.69 4.07 -9.49
C VAL A 416 -20.53 2.88 -8.57
N ASP A 417 -20.32 3.13 -7.28
CA ASP A 417 -20.24 2.12 -6.22
C ASP A 417 -21.19 2.49 -5.08
N ALA A 418 -22.20 1.67 -4.87
CA ALA A 418 -23.19 1.86 -3.81
C ALA A 418 -23.30 0.60 -2.96
N ASN A 419 -23.34 0.77 -1.65
CA ASN A 419 -23.54 -0.36 -0.75
C ASN A 419 -24.44 -0.01 0.43
N VAL A 420 -25.07 -1.04 0.96
CA VAL A 420 -25.84 -1.02 2.21
C VAL A 420 -25.38 -2.20 3.06
N TYR A 421 -25.22 -1.96 4.35
CA TYR A 421 -24.86 -3.02 5.27
C TYR A 421 -25.57 -2.90 6.62
N ALA A 422 -25.70 -4.05 7.28
CA ALA A 422 -26.15 -4.16 8.66
C ALA A 422 -25.25 -5.15 9.38
N LYS A 423 -24.70 -4.74 10.52
CA LYS A 423 -23.90 -5.63 11.37
C LYS A 423 -24.30 -5.50 12.83
N ALA A 424 -24.15 -6.59 13.56
CA ALA A 424 -24.43 -6.64 14.99
C ALA A 424 -23.44 -7.55 15.70
N ASN A 425 -23.11 -7.19 16.92
CA ASN A 425 -22.38 -8.01 17.88
C ASN A 425 -23.29 -8.17 19.11
N TRP A 426 -23.70 -9.40 19.38
CA TRP A 426 -24.57 -9.74 20.50
C TRP A 426 -23.77 -10.47 21.59
N ARG A 427 -23.67 -9.87 22.77
CA ARG A 427 -23.07 -10.46 23.96
C ARG A 427 -24.07 -11.39 24.63
N VAL A 428 -24.00 -12.67 24.31
CA VAL A 428 -24.88 -13.73 24.87
C VAL A 428 -24.54 -13.99 26.33
N ILE A 429 -23.23 -13.97 26.66
CA ILE A 429 -22.71 -13.98 28.04
C ILE A 429 -21.96 -12.67 28.20
N ASN A 430 -22.30 -11.93 29.25
CA ASN A 430 -21.65 -10.66 29.54
C ASN A 430 -21.48 -10.54 31.08
N CYS A 431 -20.45 -11.20 31.60
CA CYS A 431 -20.05 -11.19 33.00
C CYS A 431 -18.71 -10.46 33.14
N ALA A 432 -18.38 -10.06 34.37
CA ALA A 432 -17.15 -9.29 34.64
C ALA A 432 -15.84 -9.92 34.12
N GLN A 433 -15.78 -11.25 34.03
CA GLN A 433 -14.58 -11.98 33.59
C GLN A 433 -14.83 -12.90 32.40
N GLU A 434 -16.06 -13.02 31.94
CA GLU A 434 -16.45 -13.94 30.87
C GLU A 434 -17.41 -13.28 29.89
N THR A 435 -17.06 -13.31 28.60
CA THR A 435 -17.91 -12.77 27.53
C THR A 435 -17.98 -13.78 26.39
N LEU A 436 -19.18 -14.09 25.95
CA LEU A 436 -19.44 -14.81 24.71
C LEU A 436 -20.22 -13.87 23.77
N SER A 437 -19.64 -13.55 22.65
CA SER A 437 -20.25 -12.69 21.63
C SER A 437 -20.49 -13.43 20.32
N LEU A 438 -21.64 -13.18 19.71
CA LEU A 438 -21.97 -13.62 18.36
C LEU A 438 -21.97 -12.39 17.45
N TYR A 439 -21.33 -12.51 16.32
CA TYR A 439 -21.20 -11.47 15.31
C TYR A 439 -21.86 -11.88 14.00
N ALA A 440 -22.59 -10.95 13.38
CA ALA A 440 -23.11 -11.07 12.03
C ALA A 440 -22.96 -9.74 11.28
N ASP A 441 -22.62 -9.81 9.99
CA ASP A 441 -22.45 -8.65 9.10
C ASP A 441 -22.95 -9.05 7.71
N LEU A 442 -23.90 -8.30 7.19
CA LEU A 442 -24.51 -8.52 5.88
C LEU A 442 -24.33 -7.26 5.05
N GLN A 443 -23.74 -7.39 3.88
CA GLN A 443 -23.55 -6.29 2.94
C GLN A 443 -24.12 -6.68 1.57
N TYR A 444 -24.85 -5.76 0.98
CA TYR A 444 -25.15 -5.75 -0.45
C TYR A 444 -24.43 -4.59 -1.10
N ARG A 445 -23.72 -4.84 -2.22
CA ARG A 445 -22.97 -3.85 -2.98
C ARG A 445 -23.34 -3.93 -4.45
N TYR A 446 -23.61 -2.78 -5.04
CA TYR A 446 -23.82 -2.58 -6.46
C TYR A 446 -22.66 -1.79 -7.05
N VAL A 447 -22.09 -2.27 -8.16
CA VAL A 447 -21.06 -1.57 -8.92
C VAL A 447 -21.46 -1.50 -10.37
N ARG A 448 -21.49 -0.30 -10.92
CA ARG A 448 -21.57 -0.08 -12.37
C ARG A 448 -20.23 0.49 -12.82
N TYR A 449 -19.58 -0.16 -13.75
CA TYR A 449 -18.36 0.32 -14.38
C TYR A 449 -18.56 0.42 -15.89
N SER A 450 -18.38 1.61 -16.42
CA SER A 450 -18.41 1.90 -17.86
C SER A 450 -17.12 2.55 -18.30
N ARG A 451 -16.67 2.18 -19.46
CA ARG A 451 -15.54 2.77 -20.17
C ARG A 451 -15.95 3.05 -21.60
N ASP A 452 -15.48 4.17 -22.13
CA ASP A 452 -15.76 4.65 -23.48
C ASP A 452 -14.47 5.17 -24.11
N GLY A 453 -14.12 4.68 -25.32
CA GLY A 453 -13.01 5.15 -26.13
C GLY A 453 -11.82 4.21 -26.25
N MET A 454 -10.75 4.75 -26.80
CA MET A 454 -9.57 4.01 -27.26
C MET A 454 -8.72 3.46 -26.11
N ASN A 455 -8.25 2.23 -26.29
CA ASN A 455 -7.22 1.67 -25.42
C ASN A 455 -5.84 2.28 -25.73
N ASP A 456 -5.01 2.42 -24.72
CA ASP A 456 -3.76 3.19 -24.75
C ASP A 456 -2.53 2.39 -25.22
N GLU A 457 -2.70 1.10 -25.60
CA GLU A 457 -1.60 0.24 -26.05
C GLU A 457 -1.78 -0.29 -27.46
N ASP A 458 -2.99 -0.65 -27.83
CA ASP A 458 -3.32 -1.27 -29.11
C ASP A 458 -4.19 -0.40 -30.01
N MET A 459 -4.63 0.77 -29.53
CA MET A 459 -5.50 1.71 -30.22
C MET A 459 -6.83 1.09 -30.66
N ILE A 460 -7.31 0.10 -29.91
CA ILE A 460 -8.62 -0.52 -30.12
C ILE A 460 -9.65 0.20 -29.24
N ASP A 461 -10.84 0.47 -29.78
CA ASP A 461 -11.97 0.99 -29.00
C ASP A 461 -12.46 -0.09 -28.03
N LEU A 462 -12.17 0.09 -26.74
CA LEU A 462 -12.60 -0.81 -25.67
C LEU A 462 -13.74 -0.17 -24.88
N THR A 463 -14.87 0.03 -25.54
CA THR A 463 -16.09 0.57 -24.92
C THR A 463 -16.94 -0.56 -24.36
N PHE A 464 -17.28 -0.46 -23.05
CA PHE A 464 -18.16 -1.42 -22.37
C PHE A 464 -18.85 -0.81 -21.16
N THR A 465 -19.92 -1.48 -20.73
CA THR A 465 -20.58 -1.23 -19.43
C THR A 465 -20.84 -2.58 -18.74
N LYS A 466 -20.41 -2.70 -17.48
CA LYS A 466 -20.62 -3.87 -16.63
C LYS A 466 -21.34 -3.46 -15.36
N ASN A 467 -22.26 -4.32 -14.92
CA ASN A 467 -22.97 -4.17 -13.66
C ASN A 467 -22.71 -5.39 -12.79
N TYR A 468 -22.37 -5.15 -11.53
CA TYR A 468 -22.10 -6.20 -10.55
C TYR A 468 -23.03 -6.04 -9.34
N HIS A 469 -23.50 -7.17 -8.84
CA HIS A 469 -24.34 -7.27 -7.66
C HIS A 469 -23.66 -8.26 -6.71
N PHE A 470 -23.17 -7.77 -5.59
CA PHE A 470 -22.43 -8.57 -4.64
C PHE A 470 -23.17 -8.66 -3.31
N PHE A 471 -23.25 -9.87 -2.78
CA PHE A 471 -23.72 -10.13 -1.44
C PHE A 471 -22.58 -10.71 -0.62
N ASN A 472 -22.22 -10.07 0.51
CA ASN A 472 -21.05 -10.37 1.31
C ASN A 472 -21.48 -10.65 2.77
N PRO A 473 -21.94 -11.86 3.09
CA PRO A 473 -22.29 -12.26 4.45
C PRO A 473 -21.01 -12.59 5.24
N LYS A 474 -21.03 -12.26 6.54
CA LYS A 474 -19.98 -12.59 7.48
C LYS A 474 -20.61 -12.97 8.83
N ALA A 475 -20.00 -13.90 9.52
CA ALA A 475 -20.43 -14.32 10.85
C ALA A 475 -19.24 -14.76 11.69
N GLY A 476 -19.35 -14.67 12.99
CA GLY A 476 -18.31 -15.14 13.89
C GLY A 476 -18.76 -15.23 15.33
N LEU A 477 -17.92 -15.83 16.12
CA LEU A 477 -18.09 -15.93 17.57
C LEU A 477 -16.78 -15.57 18.26
N THR A 478 -16.86 -14.98 19.43
CA THR A 478 -15.73 -14.69 20.30
C THR A 478 -16.05 -15.08 21.73
N TYR A 479 -15.15 -15.84 22.34
CA TYR A 479 -15.20 -16.17 23.75
C TYR A 479 -13.99 -15.59 24.45
N GLN A 480 -14.23 -14.81 25.49
CA GLN A 480 -13.18 -14.19 26.31
C GLN A 480 -13.36 -14.59 27.77
N ASN A 481 -12.26 -15.01 28.43
CA ASN A 481 -12.25 -15.39 29.83
C ASN A 481 -10.83 -15.23 30.41
N HIS A 482 -10.67 -14.43 31.51
CA HIS A 482 -9.41 -14.28 32.25
C HIS A 482 -8.14 -14.08 31.40
N GLY A 483 -8.20 -13.18 30.42
CA GLY A 483 -7.06 -12.93 29.49
C GLY A 483 -6.97 -13.90 28.32
N HIS A 484 -7.76 -14.95 28.28
CA HIS A 484 -7.92 -15.83 27.13
C HIS A 484 -8.97 -15.27 26.18
N LEU A 485 -8.67 -15.23 24.91
CA LEU A 485 -9.61 -14.89 23.83
C LEU A 485 -9.53 -15.96 22.77
N LEU A 486 -10.67 -16.56 22.46
CA LEU A 486 -10.85 -17.50 21.36
C LEU A 486 -11.88 -16.93 20.39
N TYR A 487 -11.61 -16.99 19.11
CA TYR A 487 -12.59 -16.60 18.10
C TYR A 487 -12.61 -17.55 16.92
N GLY A 488 -13.72 -17.57 16.22
CA GLY A 488 -13.88 -18.22 14.93
C GLY A 488 -14.77 -17.36 14.04
N SER A 489 -14.42 -17.23 12.76
CA SER A 489 -15.17 -16.43 11.80
C SER A 489 -15.23 -17.06 10.42
N PHE A 490 -16.30 -16.74 9.72
CA PHE A 490 -16.51 -16.98 8.30
C PHE A 490 -16.88 -15.66 7.63
N ALA A 491 -16.29 -15.43 6.46
CA ALA A 491 -16.63 -14.27 5.65
C ALA A 491 -16.62 -14.63 4.16
N MET A 492 -17.57 -14.06 3.42
CA MET A 492 -17.57 -14.08 1.96
C MET A 492 -17.35 -12.66 1.45
N ALA A 493 -16.48 -12.52 0.46
CA ALA A 493 -16.22 -11.27 -0.23
C ALA A 493 -16.24 -11.46 -1.74
N ASN A 494 -16.72 -10.46 -2.47
CA ASN A 494 -16.69 -10.42 -3.93
C ASN A 494 -16.01 -9.13 -4.39
N ARG A 495 -15.34 -9.19 -5.55
CA ARG A 495 -14.61 -8.06 -6.11
C ARG A 495 -14.74 -8.04 -7.62
N GLU A 496 -15.01 -6.88 -8.19
CA GLU A 496 -14.98 -6.62 -9.63
C GLU A 496 -13.55 -6.53 -10.17
N PRO A 497 -13.31 -6.83 -11.47
CA PRO A 497 -12.04 -6.60 -12.12
C PRO A 497 -11.67 -5.11 -12.16
N SER A 498 -10.37 -4.82 -12.09
CA SER A 498 -9.81 -3.47 -12.24
C SER A 498 -9.71 -3.07 -13.73
N ARG A 499 -9.43 -1.79 -14.01
CA ARG A 499 -9.16 -1.29 -15.36
C ARG A 499 -8.08 -2.11 -16.07
N ASN A 500 -6.98 -2.41 -15.38
CA ASN A 500 -5.88 -3.19 -15.98
C ASN A 500 -6.29 -4.61 -16.31
N ASN A 501 -7.17 -5.24 -15.53
CA ASN A 501 -7.66 -6.58 -15.84
C ASN A 501 -8.43 -6.60 -17.17
N TYR A 502 -9.23 -5.57 -17.46
CA TYR A 502 -9.90 -5.46 -18.78
C TYR A 502 -8.91 -5.16 -19.89
N LYS A 503 -8.05 -4.17 -19.70
CA LYS A 503 -7.09 -3.70 -20.67
C LYS A 503 -6.16 -4.82 -21.18
N GLU A 504 -5.71 -5.70 -20.29
CA GLU A 504 -4.68 -6.71 -20.56
C GLU A 504 -5.23 -8.07 -20.98
N ASN A 505 -6.50 -8.37 -20.67
CA ASN A 505 -7.09 -9.68 -20.97
C ASN A 505 -8.06 -9.65 -22.16
N VAL A 506 -8.60 -8.48 -22.50
CA VAL A 506 -9.66 -8.39 -23.51
C VAL A 506 -9.04 -8.25 -24.90
N ILE A 507 -9.44 -9.13 -25.81
CA ILE A 507 -9.01 -9.14 -27.22
C ILE A 507 -10.24 -9.02 -28.10
N PHE A 508 -10.20 -8.11 -29.07
CA PHE A 508 -11.24 -8.03 -30.10
C PHE A 508 -10.95 -9.05 -31.20
N ASP A 509 -11.85 -10.00 -31.36
CA ASP A 509 -11.79 -10.96 -32.46
C ASP A 509 -12.46 -10.37 -33.73
N ALA A 510 -11.66 -9.87 -34.64
CA ALA A 510 -12.13 -9.25 -35.88
C ALA A 510 -12.88 -10.24 -36.79
N ALA A 511 -12.67 -11.55 -36.64
CA ALA A 511 -13.34 -12.58 -37.46
C ALA A 511 -14.79 -12.83 -36.99
N THR A 512 -15.03 -12.73 -35.68
CA THR A 512 -16.37 -12.93 -35.08
C THR A 512 -17.05 -11.61 -34.71
N GLY A 513 -16.32 -10.50 -34.63
CA GLY A 513 -16.82 -9.23 -34.14
C GLY A 513 -17.09 -9.21 -32.62
N GLU A 514 -16.54 -10.16 -31.87
CA GLU A 514 -16.81 -10.33 -30.45
C GLU A 514 -15.58 -10.04 -29.59
N TRP A 515 -15.81 -9.58 -28.37
CA TRP A 515 -14.79 -9.43 -27.36
C TRP A 515 -14.56 -10.76 -26.66
N LYS A 516 -13.31 -11.24 -26.64
CA LYS A 516 -12.85 -12.42 -25.90
C LYS A 516 -12.02 -12.02 -24.68
N GLY A 517 -11.91 -12.92 -23.70
CA GLY A 517 -11.06 -12.72 -22.52
C GLY A 517 -11.59 -11.74 -21.47
N MET A 518 -12.88 -11.40 -21.51
CA MET A 518 -13.47 -10.55 -20.48
C MET A 518 -13.24 -11.15 -19.07
N PRO A 519 -12.61 -10.40 -18.15
CA PRO A 519 -12.30 -10.92 -16.83
C PRO A 519 -13.56 -11.13 -15.98
N ASN A 520 -13.57 -12.20 -15.20
CA ASN A 520 -14.62 -12.51 -14.25
C ASN A 520 -14.37 -11.84 -12.89
N PRO A 521 -15.42 -11.49 -12.14
CA PRO A 521 -15.27 -11.05 -10.76
C PRO A 521 -14.71 -12.19 -9.90
N GLU A 522 -13.91 -11.81 -8.90
CA GLU A 522 -13.37 -12.74 -7.91
C GLU A 522 -14.34 -12.95 -6.75
N ARG A 523 -14.32 -14.16 -6.19
CA ARG A 523 -15.01 -14.47 -4.93
C ARG A 523 -14.05 -15.15 -3.97
N LEU A 524 -14.15 -14.79 -2.70
CA LEU A 524 -13.36 -15.35 -1.60
C LEU A 524 -14.30 -15.85 -0.49
N TYR A 525 -14.02 -17.05 -0.03
CA TYR A 525 -14.52 -17.61 1.23
C TYR A 525 -13.35 -17.66 2.22
N ASP A 526 -13.47 -16.93 3.32
CA ASP A 526 -12.42 -16.79 4.34
C ASP A 526 -12.89 -17.40 5.66
N TYR A 527 -12.16 -18.40 6.15
CA TYR A 527 -12.38 -19.08 7.41
C TYR A 527 -11.21 -18.79 8.32
N GLU A 528 -11.48 -18.23 9.49
CA GLU A 528 -10.44 -17.94 10.46
C GLU A 528 -10.78 -18.51 11.83
N MET A 529 -9.75 -18.95 12.55
CA MET A 529 -9.84 -19.34 13.95
C MET A 529 -8.59 -18.85 14.68
N GLY A 530 -8.78 -18.12 15.78
CA GLY A 530 -7.67 -17.57 16.53
C GLY A 530 -7.81 -17.74 18.03
N TYR A 531 -6.65 -17.78 18.68
CA TYR A 531 -6.51 -17.80 20.11
C TYR A 531 -5.48 -16.78 20.54
N THR A 532 -5.78 -16.01 21.59
CA THR A 532 -4.85 -15.07 22.20
C THR A 532 -4.89 -15.24 23.72
N TYR A 533 -3.73 -15.23 24.34
CA TYR A 533 -3.59 -15.14 25.78
C TYR A 533 -2.82 -13.86 26.13
N SER A 534 -3.42 -13.03 26.95
CA SER A 534 -2.85 -11.75 27.41
C SER A 534 -2.58 -11.79 28.91
N HIS A 535 -1.34 -11.51 29.28
CA HIS A 535 -0.87 -11.38 30.65
C HIS A 535 -0.05 -10.09 30.79
N PRO A 536 0.02 -9.42 31.95
CA PRO A 536 0.74 -8.15 32.09
C PRO A 536 2.21 -8.15 31.64
N ARG A 537 2.87 -9.30 31.61
CA ARG A 537 4.27 -9.43 31.20
C ARG A 537 4.48 -10.09 29.85
N PHE A 538 3.47 -10.78 29.29
CA PHE A 538 3.59 -11.42 27.99
C PHE A 538 2.22 -11.61 27.33
N ASN A 539 2.22 -11.61 26.02
CA ASN A 539 1.09 -11.99 25.19
C ASN A 539 1.54 -13.03 24.18
N ILE A 540 0.65 -13.95 23.85
CA ILE A 540 0.85 -14.92 22.78
C ILE A 540 -0.43 -15.06 21.99
N GLY A 541 -0.34 -15.08 20.67
CA GLY A 541 -1.46 -15.27 19.76
C GLY A 541 -1.14 -16.31 18.71
N ALA A 542 -2.16 -17.05 18.30
CA ALA A 542 -2.12 -17.93 17.14
C ALA A 542 -3.39 -17.73 16.33
N ASN A 543 -3.26 -17.60 15.01
CA ASN A 543 -4.36 -17.51 14.08
C ASN A 543 -4.16 -18.53 12.95
N LEU A 544 -5.19 -19.29 12.64
CA LEU A 544 -5.27 -20.18 11.48
C LEU A 544 -6.25 -19.57 10.50
N TYR A 545 -5.90 -19.55 9.22
CA TYR A 545 -6.77 -19.08 8.16
C TYR A 545 -6.81 -20.05 6.97
N PHE A 546 -7.96 -20.11 6.33
CA PHE A 546 -8.16 -20.81 5.07
C PHE A 546 -9.01 -19.91 4.15
N MET A 547 -8.39 -19.43 3.07
CA MET A 547 -8.95 -18.52 2.07
C MET A 547 -9.14 -19.30 0.77
N ASP A 548 -10.37 -19.57 0.40
CA ASP A 548 -10.76 -20.31 -0.80
C ASP A 548 -11.30 -19.36 -1.86
N TYR A 549 -10.77 -19.41 -3.07
CA TYR A 549 -11.04 -18.43 -4.12
C TYR A 549 -11.69 -19.08 -5.34
N ASP A 550 -12.79 -18.49 -5.79
CA ASP A 550 -13.37 -18.70 -7.12
C ASP A 550 -12.93 -17.57 -8.07
N ASN A 551 -12.44 -17.92 -9.25
CA ASN A 551 -12.04 -16.98 -10.29
C ASN A 551 -11.00 -15.93 -9.85
N GLN A 552 -10.05 -16.30 -9.01
CA GLN A 552 -9.00 -15.38 -8.56
C GLN A 552 -8.22 -14.82 -9.76
N LEU A 553 -8.01 -13.50 -9.80
CA LEU A 553 -7.13 -12.83 -10.76
C LEU A 553 -5.69 -12.89 -10.24
N VAL A 554 -4.95 -13.93 -10.58
CA VAL A 554 -3.57 -14.14 -10.14
C VAL A 554 -2.59 -13.37 -11.04
N LEU A 555 -1.48 -12.91 -10.46
CA LEU A 555 -0.40 -12.25 -11.18
C LEU A 555 0.27 -13.25 -12.12
N THR A 556 0.48 -12.87 -13.39
CA THR A 556 1.12 -13.73 -14.39
C THR A 556 2.65 -13.65 -14.38
N GLY A 557 3.21 -12.67 -13.69
CA GLY A 557 4.64 -12.32 -13.74
C GLY A 557 4.97 -11.29 -14.80
N ARG A 558 4.10 -11.06 -15.79
CA ARG A 558 4.29 -10.03 -16.82
C ARG A 558 3.92 -8.65 -16.31
N ILE A 559 4.53 -7.64 -16.90
CA ILE A 559 4.21 -6.22 -16.66
C ILE A 559 3.84 -5.53 -17.95
N ASN A 560 3.02 -4.50 -17.86
CA ASN A 560 2.72 -3.62 -18.98
C ASN A 560 3.75 -2.47 -19.11
N ASP A 561 3.53 -1.57 -20.07
CA ASP A 561 4.42 -0.44 -20.38
C ASP A 561 4.68 0.53 -19.19
N VAL A 562 3.88 0.47 -18.14
CA VAL A 562 3.99 1.31 -16.93
C VAL A 562 4.38 0.50 -15.68
N GLY A 563 4.91 -0.70 -15.87
CA GLY A 563 5.33 -1.56 -14.77
C GLY A 563 4.20 -2.18 -13.95
N ALA A 564 2.94 -1.99 -14.33
CA ALA A 564 1.82 -2.64 -13.66
C ALA A 564 1.77 -4.13 -14.03
N GLN A 565 1.56 -4.98 -13.03
CA GLN A 565 1.56 -6.43 -13.20
C GLN A 565 0.28 -6.92 -13.88
N SER A 566 0.44 -7.75 -14.89
CA SER A 566 -0.66 -8.42 -15.60
C SER A 566 -1.27 -9.53 -14.76
N THR A 567 -2.56 -9.77 -14.95
CA THR A 567 -3.32 -10.79 -14.21
C THR A 567 -4.15 -11.67 -15.14
N LYS A 568 -4.50 -12.86 -14.63
CA LYS A 568 -5.37 -13.80 -15.31
C LYS A 568 -6.30 -14.47 -14.30
N ASN A 569 -7.58 -14.69 -14.66
CA ASN A 569 -8.48 -15.50 -13.83
C ASN A 569 -8.02 -16.97 -13.79
N VAL A 570 -7.95 -17.52 -12.57
CA VAL A 570 -7.87 -18.96 -12.32
C VAL A 570 -9.12 -19.42 -11.60
N LYS A 571 -9.67 -20.55 -12.01
CA LYS A 571 -10.96 -21.00 -11.51
C LYS A 571 -10.93 -21.28 -10.02
N ASP A 572 -9.94 -22.07 -9.57
CA ASP A 572 -9.87 -22.58 -8.20
C ASP A 572 -8.46 -22.38 -7.66
N SER A 573 -8.35 -21.68 -6.53
CA SER A 573 -7.10 -21.46 -5.81
C SER A 573 -7.35 -21.27 -4.32
N TYR A 574 -6.33 -21.48 -3.50
CA TYR A 574 -6.46 -21.29 -2.05
C TYR A 574 -5.20 -20.76 -1.39
N ARG A 575 -5.40 -20.14 -0.22
CA ARG A 575 -4.34 -19.79 0.74
C ARG A 575 -4.69 -20.37 2.10
N ILE A 576 -3.76 -21.10 2.70
CA ILE A 576 -3.90 -21.64 4.06
C ILE A 576 -2.65 -21.31 4.85
N GLY A 577 -2.80 -20.94 6.11
CA GLY A 577 -1.64 -20.64 6.93
C GLY A 577 -1.94 -20.53 8.41
N ALA A 578 -0.83 -20.46 9.16
CA ALA A 578 -0.79 -20.22 10.59
C ALA A 578 0.08 -18.98 10.88
N GLU A 579 -0.44 -18.07 11.66
CA GLU A 579 0.24 -16.86 12.14
C GLU A 579 0.42 -17.01 13.66
N ILE A 580 1.64 -16.90 14.15
CA ILE A 580 1.96 -16.92 15.57
C ILE A 580 2.54 -15.55 15.93
N THR A 581 2.05 -14.95 17.00
CA THR A 581 2.56 -13.70 17.55
C THR A 581 2.93 -13.87 19.00
N ALA A 582 3.99 -13.24 19.44
CA ALA A 582 4.39 -13.24 20.84
C ALA A 582 5.01 -11.90 21.23
N GLY A 583 4.72 -11.42 22.44
CA GLY A 583 5.38 -10.27 23.04
C GLY A 583 5.73 -10.57 24.48
N VAL A 584 6.93 -10.23 24.93
CA VAL A 584 7.42 -10.48 26.28
C VAL A 584 8.13 -9.23 26.83
N LYS A 585 7.65 -8.72 27.93
CA LYS A 585 8.33 -7.71 28.75
C LYS A 585 9.33 -8.43 29.68
N ILE A 586 10.55 -8.58 29.19
CA ILE A 586 11.62 -9.33 29.89
C ILE A 586 12.05 -8.56 31.15
N LEU A 587 12.28 -7.25 31.00
CA LEU A 587 12.54 -6.29 32.06
C LEU A 587 11.70 -5.02 31.79
N ASP A 588 11.56 -4.13 32.75
CA ASP A 588 10.78 -2.89 32.55
C ASP A 588 11.31 -1.99 31.41
N TRP A 589 12.57 -2.12 31.10
CA TRP A 589 13.28 -1.39 30.03
C TRP A 589 13.62 -2.24 28.82
N PHE A 590 13.28 -3.56 28.82
CA PHE A 590 13.63 -4.48 27.74
C PHE A 590 12.45 -5.37 27.37
N ARG A 591 12.00 -5.27 26.14
CA ARG A 591 10.90 -6.01 25.55
C ARG A 591 11.34 -6.72 24.29
N TRP A 592 10.77 -7.88 24.03
CA TRP A 592 10.83 -8.60 22.77
C TRP A 592 9.42 -8.81 22.21
N ASP A 593 9.24 -8.53 20.91
CA ASP A 593 8.06 -8.84 20.13
C ASP A 593 8.45 -9.66 18.91
N GLY A 594 7.62 -10.60 18.51
CA GLY A 594 7.90 -11.43 17.35
C GLY A 594 6.65 -11.96 16.69
N ASN A 595 6.76 -12.24 15.40
CA ASN A 595 5.76 -13.01 14.68
C ASN A 595 6.42 -14.04 13.75
N PHE A 596 5.69 -15.10 13.49
CA PHE A 596 6.08 -16.16 12.58
C PHE A 596 4.84 -16.61 11.80
N VAL A 597 4.97 -16.70 10.49
CA VAL A 597 3.90 -17.11 9.58
C VAL A 597 4.38 -18.27 8.73
N LEU A 598 3.58 -19.30 8.69
CA LEU A 598 3.74 -20.44 7.79
C LEU A 598 2.51 -20.52 6.88
N SER A 599 2.71 -20.56 5.56
CA SER A 599 1.60 -20.57 4.62
C SER A 599 1.84 -21.49 3.42
N ARG A 600 0.75 -21.98 2.84
CA ARG A 600 0.72 -22.70 1.58
C ARG A 600 -0.34 -22.04 0.68
N ASN A 601 0.08 -21.61 -0.50
CA ASN A 601 -0.73 -20.82 -1.42
C ASN A 601 -0.68 -21.49 -2.80
N LYS A 602 -1.81 -22.00 -3.29
CA LYS A 602 -1.85 -22.86 -4.48
C LYS A 602 -2.96 -22.50 -5.46
N ILE A 603 -2.65 -22.66 -6.74
CA ILE A 603 -3.61 -22.73 -7.84
C ILE A 603 -3.76 -24.22 -8.19
N LEU A 604 -4.99 -24.74 -8.25
CA LEU A 604 -5.22 -26.16 -8.51
C LEU A 604 -4.93 -26.53 -9.97
N ASN A 605 -5.37 -25.71 -10.91
CA ASN A 605 -5.11 -25.89 -12.33
C ASN A 605 -4.72 -24.53 -12.94
N TYR A 606 -3.51 -24.44 -13.47
CA TYR A 606 -2.99 -23.24 -14.10
C TYR A 606 -2.62 -23.53 -15.55
N THR A 607 -3.13 -22.74 -16.47
CA THR A 607 -2.74 -22.76 -17.86
C THR A 607 -2.09 -21.44 -18.22
N ASP A 608 -0.90 -21.47 -18.79
CA ASP A 608 -0.28 -20.29 -19.39
C ASP A 608 -0.14 -20.44 -20.90
N VAL A 609 -0.15 -19.32 -21.62
CA VAL A 609 0.03 -19.26 -23.06
C VAL A 609 1.32 -18.50 -23.33
N ILE A 610 2.28 -19.15 -23.94
CA ILE A 610 3.58 -18.55 -24.26
C ILE A 610 3.78 -18.48 -25.76
N THR A 611 4.46 -17.42 -26.21
CA THR A 611 4.77 -17.21 -27.61
C THR A 611 5.78 -18.27 -28.13
N GLU A 612 5.51 -18.87 -29.26
CA GLU A 612 6.38 -19.84 -29.92
C GLU A 612 7.13 -19.18 -31.08
N TYR A 613 8.45 -19.42 -31.12
CA TYR A 613 9.35 -18.93 -32.16
C TYR A 613 10.09 -20.08 -32.85
N ASP A 614 10.38 -19.94 -34.13
CA ASP A 614 11.28 -20.84 -34.87
C ASP A 614 12.77 -20.57 -34.51
N ALA A 615 13.67 -21.32 -35.15
CA ALA A 615 15.13 -21.18 -34.93
C ALA A 615 15.68 -19.80 -35.36
N ASP A 616 14.99 -19.09 -36.24
CA ASP A 616 15.33 -17.74 -36.73
C ASP A 616 14.62 -16.63 -35.92
N PHE A 617 13.97 -16.97 -34.78
CA PHE A 617 13.17 -16.08 -33.97
C PHE A 617 11.97 -15.44 -34.67
N ASN A 618 11.42 -16.09 -35.71
CA ASN A 618 10.14 -15.68 -36.23
C ASN A 618 9.01 -16.28 -35.42
N TRP A 619 7.96 -15.50 -35.22
CA TRP A 619 6.75 -15.96 -34.54
C TRP A 619 6.09 -17.08 -35.40
N VAL A 620 5.82 -18.22 -34.79
CA VAL A 620 5.16 -19.37 -35.42
C VAL A 620 3.82 -19.73 -34.79
N GLY A 621 3.58 -19.27 -33.56
CA GLY A 621 2.34 -19.56 -32.90
C GLY A 621 2.36 -19.29 -31.36
N GLU A 622 1.43 -19.93 -30.70
CA GLU A 622 1.32 -19.91 -29.21
C GLU A 622 1.27 -21.34 -28.72
N LYS A 623 1.89 -21.56 -27.56
CA LYS A 623 1.91 -22.86 -26.89
C LYS A 623 1.25 -22.76 -25.54
N GLU A 624 0.26 -23.62 -25.27
CA GLU A 624 -0.35 -23.77 -23.96
C GLU A 624 0.50 -24.68 -23.08
N ILE A 625 0.69 -24.25 -21.81
CA ILE A 625 1.35 -25.01 -20.76
C ILE A 625 0.38 -25.20 -19.60
N GLU A 626 0.02 -26.44 -19.35
CA GLU A 626 -0.86 -26.82 -18.25
C GLU A 626 -0.06 -27.31 -17.05
N LEU A 627 -0.34 -26.76 -15.87
CA LEU A 627 0.30 -27.10 -14.62
C LEU A 627 -0.75 -27.37 -13.53
N LYS A 628 -0.46 -28.32 -12.65
CA LYS A 628 -1.32 -28.67 -11.51
C LYS A 628 -0.65 -28.28 -10.20
N GLU A 629 -1.46 -27.79 -9.25
CA GLU A 629 -1.04 -27.40 -7.89
C GLU A 629 0.16 -26.44 -7.86
N THR A 630 0.17 -25.42 -8.73
CA THR A 630 1.25 -24.44 -8.75
C THR A 630 1.19 -23.51 -7.54
N THR A 631 2.33 -22.97 -7.14
CA THR A 631 2.39 -21.94 -6.09
C THR A 631 2.01 -20.59 -6.68
N ILE A 632 1.11 -19.86 -6.01
CA ILE A 632 0.73 -18.50 -6.40
C ILE A 632 1.95 -17.59 -6.32
N ALA A 633 2.16 -16.75 -7.34
CA ALA A 633 3.24 -15.77 -7.41
C ALA A 633 3.32 -14.89 -6.15
N PHE A 634 4.53 -14.48 -5.77
CA PHE A 634 4.81 -13.60 -4.61
C PHE A 634 4.21 -14.08 -3.28
N SER A 635 4.12 -15.38 -3.09
CA SER A 635 3.55 -15.99 -1.90
C SER A 635 4.62 -16.82 -1.18
N PRO A 636 5.41 -16.24 -0.28
CA PRO A 636 6.43 -16.96 0.47
C PRO A 636 5.78 -17.94 1.44
N MET A 637 6.41 -19.09 1.63
CA MET A 637 5.97 -20.10 2.58
C MET A 637 6.18 -19.63 4.02
N ILE A 638 7.27 -18.90 4.28
CA ILE A 638 7.63 -18.43 5.62
C ILE A 638 7.91 -16.92 5.59
N THR A 639 7.30 -16.20 6.52
CA THR A 639 7.72 -14.87 6.94
C THR A 639 7.87 -14.82 8.44
N ALA A 640 8.83 -14.04 8.94
CA ALA A 640 9.01 -13.86 10.37
C ALA A 640 9.56 -12.47 10.69
N MET A 641 9.23 -11.97 11.87
CA MET A 641 9.77 -10.71 12.40
C MET A 641 10.17 -10.91 13.86
N SER A 642 11.29 -10.30 14.24
CA SER A 642 11.77 -10.21 15.62
C SER A 642 12.15 -8.78 15.92
N LEU A 643 11.58 -8.19 16.96
CA LEU A 643 11.79 -6.82 17.39
C LEU A 643 12.24 -6.80 18.86
N PHE A 644 13.45 -6.34 19.12
CA PHE A 644 13.92 -6.01 20.45
C PHE A 644 13.78 -4.50 20.70
N THR A 645 13.21 -4.13 21.84
CA THR A 645 13.02 -2.74 22.27
C THR A 645 13.72 -2.53 23.61
N PHE A 646 14.57 -1.51 23.66
CA PHE A 646 15.27 -1.05 24.86
C PHE A 646 14.86 0.39 25.12
N ASP A 647 14.28 0.68 26.29
CA ASP A 647 13.81 2.00 26.67
C ASP A 647 14.33 2.36 28.07
N VAL A 648 15.34 3.22 28.12
CA VAL A 648 16.05 3.58 29.36
C VAL A 648 16.38 5.06 29.38
N ALA A 649 15.87 5.77 30.36
CA ALA A 649 16.27 7.15 30.68
C ALA A 649 16.25 8.12 29.49
N GLY A 650 15.21 8.01 28.64
CA GLY A 650 15.04 8.83 27.45
C GLY A 650 15.83 8.32 26.22
N PHE A 651 16.55 7.22 26.35
CA PHE A 651 17.16 6.51 25.23
C PHE A 651 16.28 5.33 24.82
N LEU A 652 15.84 5.32 23.58
CA LEU A 652 15.11 4.20 22.96
C LEU A 652 15.96 3.61 21.86
N ALA A 653 16.12 2.28 21.89
CA ALA A 653 16.73 1.54 20.78
C ALA A 653 15.82 0.39 20.38
N THR A 654 15.62 0.23 19.06
CA THR A 654 14.94 -0.95 18.52
C THR A 654 15.82 -1.67 17.53
N ILE A 655 15.79 -3.01 17.56
CA ILE A 655 16.47 -3.88 16.59
C ILE A 655 15.39 -4.75 15.98
N GLN A 656 15.09 -4.52 14.72
CA GLN A 656 14.07 -5.26 13.97
C GLN A 656 14.71 -6.14 12.90
N THR A 657 14.43 -7.43 12.94
CA THR A 657 14.87 -8.39 11.92
C THR A 657 13.64 -8.98 11.23
N ASN A 658 13.60 -8.88 9.90
CA ASN A 658 12.57 -9.45 9.05
C ASN A 658 13.16 -10.57 8.19
N VAL A 659 12.44 -11.67 8.06
CA VAL A 659 12.81 -12.84 7.27
C VAL A 659 11.71 -13.12 6.26
N THR A 660 12.08 -13.33 5.01
CA THR A 660 11.16 -13.74 3.93
C THR A 660 11.79 -14.90 3.17
N SER A 661 11.05 -16.02 3.06
CA SER A 661 11.51 -17.16 2.28
C SER A 661 11.45 -16.91 0.77
N LYS A 662 11.98 -17.85 -0.02
CA LYS A 662 11.90 -17.81 -1.49
C LYS A 662 10.46 -17.60 -1.98
N GLN A 663 10.29 -16.85 -3.08
CA GLN A 663 9.02 -16.60 -3.75
C GLN A 663 9.22 -16.77 -5.26
N TYR A 664 8.22 -17.31 -5.96
CA TYR A 664 8.20 -17.29 -7.42
C TYR A 664 7.68 -15.95 -7.91
N LEU A 665 8.19 -15.49 -9.06
CA LEU A 665 7.75 -14.25 -9.72
C LEU A 665 6.44 -14.43 -10.51
N ASP A 666 6.14 -15.68 -10.86
CA ASP A 666 4.99 -16.12 -11.64
C ASP A 666 4.42 -17.43 -11.09
N ASN A 667 3.44 -18.01 -11.80
CA ASN A 667 2.80 -19.26 -11.40
C ASN A 667 3.37 -20.51 -12.10
N MET A 668 4.44 -20.35 -12.91
CA MET A 668 5.07 -21.45 -13.66
C MET A 668 6.00 -22.32 -12.82
N GLN A 669 6.30 -21.90 -11.58
CA GLN A 669 7.23 -22.57 -10.63
C GLN A 669 8.65 -22.75 -11.21
N ASN A 670 9.10 -21.82 -12.04
CA ASN A 670 10.44 -21.85 -12.59
C ASN A 670 11.45 -21.29 -11.57
N GLU A 671 12.48 -22.07 -11.24
CA GLU A 671 13.52 -21.68 -10.28
C GLU A 671 14.37 -20.48 -10.75
N THR A 672 14.42 -20.23 -12.05
CA THR A 672 15.10 -19.04 -12.58
C THR A 672 14.28 -17.77 -12.37
N ALA A 673 12.94 -17.89 -12.37
CA ALA A 673 11.99 -16.83 -12.12
C ALA A 673 11.58 -16.79 -10.63
N ALA A 674 12.56 -16.66 -9.74
CA ALA A 674 12.32 -16.64 -8.31
C ALA A 674 13.16 -15.59 -7.57
N LEU A 675 12.55 -14.93 -6.60
CA LEU A 675 13.23 -14.13 -5.58
C LEU A 675 13.88 -15.07 -4.57
N LYS A 676 15.15 -14.84 -4.27
CA LYS A 676 15.86 -15.58 -3.22
C LYS A 676 15.28 -15.22 -1.85
N ALA A 677 15.36 -16.14 -0.89
CA ALA A 677 15.11 -15.81 0.51
C ALA A 677 16.06 -14.70 0.98
N TYR A 678 15.56 -13.81 1.82
CA TYR A 678 16.37 -12.73 2.37
C TYR A 678 16.00 -12.42 3.82
N THR A 679 16.96 -11.83 4.50
CA THR A 679 16.82 -11.33 5.87
C THR A 679 17.37 -9.91 5.91
N THR A 680 16.61 -8.99 6.50
CA THR A 680 17.04 -7.61 6.74
C THR A 680 16.95 -7.30 8.23
N THR A 681 17.94 -6.57 8.74
CA THR A 681 17.95 -6.09 10.13
C THR A 681 18.12 -4.57 10.14
N ASN A 682 17.21 -3.89 10.80
CA ASN A 682 17.22 -2.45 10.97
C ASN A 682 17.42 -2.10 12.45
N VAL A 683 18.14 -1.03 12.72
CA VAL A 683 18.35 -0.48 14.06
C VAL A 683 17.85 0.95 14.09
N ASN A 684 16.97 1.27 15.02
CA ASN A 684 16.48 2.62 15.25
C ASN A 684 16.93 3.06 16.65
N LEU A 685 17.61 4.21 16.71
CA LEU A 685 18.14 4.80 17.92
C LEU A 685 17.51 6.17 18.11
N GLN A 686 17.00 6.44 19.30
CA GLN A 686 16.42 7.73 19.64
C GLN A 686 16.91 8.17 21.01
N TYR A 687 17.05 9.48 21.18
CA TYR A 687 17.39 10.05 22.45
C TYR A 687 16.63 11.36 22.72
N GLN A 688 15.85 11.34 23.78
CA GLN A 688 15.14 12.52 24.28
C GLN A 688 16.10 13.39 25.09
N LEU A 689 16.44 14.58 24.58
CA LEU A 689 17.33 15.48 25.28
C LEU A 689 16.66 15.96 26.59
N PRO A 690 17.37 15.96 27.71
CA PRO A 690 16.81 16.38 29.04
C PRO A 690 16.74 17.90 29.16
N MET A 691 15.99 18.57 28.27
CA MET A 691 15.92 20.02 28.15
C MET A 691 15.43 20.69 29.46
N ASN A 692 14.53 20.02 30.19
CA ASN A 692 14.05 20.50 31.49
C ASN A 692 15.16 20.62 32.55
N LYS A 693 16.28 19.89 32.39
CA LYS A 693 17.44 20.00 33.28
C LYS A 693 18.39 21.13 32.87
N TRP A 694 18.34 21.55 31.62
CA TRP A 694 19.24 22.56 31.06
C TRP A 694 18.62 23.96 31.02
N CYS A 695 17.28 24.05 31.01
CA CYS A 695 16.55 25.31 30.94
C CYS A 695 15.53 25.41 32.08
N SER A 696 15.59 26.48 32.84
CA SER A 696 14.69 26.74 33.96
C SER A 696 13.35 27.37 33.56
N ARG A 697 13.00 27.42 32.29
CA ARG A 697 11.76 28.04 31.77
C ARG A 697 10.59 27.05 31.84
N THR A 698 9.37 27.55 31.96
CA THR A 698 8.14 26.73 32.05
C THR A 698 7.72 26.10 30.76
N ASN A 699 8.08 26.65 29.58
CA ASN A 699 7.79 26.09 28.25
C ASN A 699 9.10 25.82 27.52
N VAL A 700 9.71 24.68 27.80
CA VAL A 700 10.96 24.27 27.15
C VAL A 700 10.63 23.31 26.01
N PRO A 701 11.11 23.57 24.77
CA PRO A 701 10.93 22.64 23.68
C PRO A 701 11.51 21.28 24.02
N GLN A 702 10.78 20.24 23.69
CA GLN A 702 11.29 18.87 23.76
C GLN A 702 12.02 18.55 22.47
N ILE A 703 13.28 18.12 22.57
CA ILE A 703 14.09 17.78 21.41
C ILE A 703 14.42 16.29 21.47
N ARG A 704 14.05 15.56 20.43
CA ARG A 704 14.38 14.16 20.25
C ARG A 704 15.32 14.01 19.05
N LEU A 705 16.46 13.39 19.28
CA LEU A 705 17.39 12.97 18.22
C LEU A 705 17.01 11.57 17.77
N LEU A 706 17.19 11.28 16.48
CA LEU A 706 16.92 9.97 15.91
C LEU A 706 18.00 9.58 14.88
N CYS A 707 18.26 8.28 14.83
CA CYS A 707 19.17 7.68 13.84
C CYS A 707 18.64 6.30 13.48
N GLN A 708 18.39 6.07 12.20
CA GLN A 708 17.93 4.80 11.66
C GLN A 708 18.99 4.21 10.74
N LEU A 709 19.40 3.00 11.05
CA LEU A 709 20.33 2.19 10.29
C LEU A 709 19.55 1.05 9.65
N ASN A 710 19.35 1.10 8.35
CA ASN A 710 18.63 0.08 7.60
C ASN A 710 19.58 -0.94 7.02
N ASN A 711 19.15 -2.22 7.01
CA ASN A 711 19.86 -3.34 6.42
C ASN A 711 21.33 -3.38 6.87
N ILE A 712 21.56 -3.38 8.18
CA ILE A 712 22.90 -3.26 8.81
C ILE A 712 23.89 -4.36 8.38
N PHE A 713 23.38 -5.52 7.95
CA PHE A 713 24.21 -6.62 7.44
C PHE A 713 24.43 -6.54 5.93
N ASN A 714 23.98 -5.46 5.27
CA ASN A 714 24.16 -5.18 3.84
C ASN A 714 23.69 -6.34 2.95
N ALA A 715 22.55 -6.95 3.28
CA ALA A 715 21.95 -8.00 2.48
C ALA A 715 21.65 -7.48 1.06
N LYS A 716 22.10 -8.20 0.05
CA LYS A 716 21.82 -7.92 -1.35
C LYS A 716 20.58 -8.70 -1.76
N TYR A 717 19.46 -8.04 -1.93
CA TYR A 717 18.19 -8.68 -2.22
C TYR A 717 17.35 -7.88 -3.23
N ALA A 718 16.38 -8.57 -3.82
CA ALA A 718 15.27 -7.99 -4.56
C ALA A 718 13.97 -8.42 -3.87
N SER A 719 12.99 -7.53 -3.80
CA SER A 719 11.69 -7.77 -3.16
C SER A 719 10.53 -7.88 -4.14
N ASN A 720 10.76 -7.52 -5.40
CA ASN A 720 9.81 -7.59 -6.49
C ASN A 720 10.52 -7.96 -7.80
N GLY A 721 9.75 -8.27 -8.83
CA GLY A 721 10.24 -8.62 -10.16
C GLY A 721 9.12 -9.09 -11.05
N GLY A 722 9.47 -9.69 -12.14
CA GLY A 722 8.56 -10.36 -13.06
C GLY A 722 9.31 -11.32 -13.96
N SER A 723 8.60 -11.93 -14.89
CA SER A 723 9.14 -12.89 -15.84
C SER A 723 8.31 -12.92 -17.10
N ASP A 724 8.95 -13.21 -18.22
CA ASP A 724 8.29 -13.54 -19.46
C ASP A 724 8.87 -14.85 -20.02
N TYR A 725 8.13 -15.49 -20.91
CA TYR A 725 8.48 -16.79 -21.47
C TYR A 725 8.35 -16.79 -22.98
N SER A 726 9.23 -17.53 -23.61
CA SER A 726 9.11 -17.90 -25.01
C SER A 726 9.40 -19.39 -25.18
N TYR A 727 8.81 -20.00 -26.19
CA TYR A 727 9.13 -21.35 -26.59
C TYR A 727 9.89 -21.31 -27.92
N THR A 728 11.03 -22.02 -27.96
CA THR A 728 11.88 -22.10 -29.13
C THR A 728 12.20 -23.59 -29.41
N THR A 729 12.94 -23.87 -30.48
CA THR A 729 13.45 -25.20 -30.76
C THR A 729 14.25 -25.83 -29.61
N ASP A 730 14.86 -25.01 -28.76
CA ASP A 730 15.64 -25.44 -27.60
C ASP A 730 14.80 -25.61 -26.34
N GLY A 731 13.48 -25.39 -26.42
CA GLY A 731 12.53 -25.51 -25.32
C GLY A 731 12.04 -24.17 -24.77
N THR A 732 11.53 -24.17 -23.55
CA THR A 732 11.00 -22.98 -22.91
C THR A 732 12.14 -22.13 -22.34
N ALA A 733 12.31 -20.92 -22.86
CA ALA A 733 13.19 -19.90 -22.31
C ALA A 733 12.42 -19.01 -21.33
N CYS A 734 13.08 -18.59 -20.24
CA CYS A 734 12.53 -17.71 -19.22
C CYS A 734 13.39 -16.46 -19.10
N TRP A 735 12.75 -15.32 -19.09
CA TRP A 735 13.37 -13.99 -19.05
C TRP A 735 12.93 -13.25 -17.78
N PRO A 736 13.53 -13.53 -16.60
CA PRO A 736 13.18 -12.85 -15.35
C PRO A 736 13.86 -11.51 -15.21
N TRP A 737 13.19 -10.56 -14.59
CA TRP A 737 13.74 -9.27 -14.13
C TRP A 737 13.41 -9.03 -12.67
N TYR A 738 14.19 -8.16 -12.04
CA TYR A 738 14.21 -7.96 -10.60
C TYR A 738 14.31 -6.48 -10.24
N TYR A 739 13.76 -6.10 -9.08
CA TYR A 739 13.90 -4.76 -8.51
C TYR A 739 14.84 -4.82 -7.30
N ALA A 740 16.06 -4.29 -7.47
CA ALA A 740 17.10 -4.30 -6.46
C ALA A 740 16.75 -3.36 -5.29
N GLN A 741 16.90 -3.81 -4.07
CA GLN A 741 16.70 -3.01 -2.87
C GLN A 741 18.03 -2.51 -2.30
N ALA A 742 18.02 -1.35 -1.61
CA ALA A 742 19.20 -0.75 -1.05
C ALA A 742 19.94 -1.70 -0.09
N GLY A 743 21.26 -1.62 -0.10
CA GLY A 743 22.12 -2.18 0.93
C GLY A 743 22.02 -1.39 2.24
N ILE A 744 23.07 -1.44 3.06
CA ILE A 744 23.15 -0.62 4.27
C ILE A 744 22.96 0.86 3.94
N ASN A 745 22.07 1.52 4.66
CA ASN A 745 21.82 2.95 4.53
C ASN A 745 21.46 3.56 5.89
N VAL A 746 21.65 4.87 6.02
CA VAL A 746 21.51 5.61 7.27
C VAL A 746 20.67 6.84 7.06
N HIS A 747 19.74 7.08 7.99
CA HIS A 747 18.98 8.31 8.13
C HIS A 747 19.16 8.84 9.56
N ALA A 748 19.32 10.14 9.71
CA ALA A 748 19.43 10.77 11.02
C ALA A 748 18.71 12.11 11.02
N GLY A 749 18.22 12.52 12.19
CA GLY A 749 17.50 13.76 12.29
C GLY A 749 17.11 14.14 13.71
N PHE A 750 16.22 15.09 13.80
CA PHE A 750 15.66 15.54 15.08
C PHE A 750 14.21 16.00 14.95
N VAL A 751 13.51 15.92 16.07
CA VAL A 751 12.14 16.40 16.22
C VAL A 751 12.10 17.39 17.38
N ILE A 752 11.48 18.53 17.17
CA ILE A 752 11.26 19.57 18.19
C ILE A 752 9.76 19.68 18.42
N ASN A 753 9.31 19.51 19.66
CA ASN A 753 7.93 19.69 20.10
C ASN A 753 7.85 20.78 21.17
N TRP A 754 6.84 21.67 21.11
CA TRP A 754 6.57 22.68 22.14
C TRP A 754 5.10 23.06 22.26
#